data_c9c790f3654f857f1c7d2452778e113b
#
_entry.id   c9c790f3654f857f1c7d2452778e113b
#
_cell.length_a   1.000
_cell.length_b   1.000
_cell.length_c   1.000
_cell.angle_alpha   90.00
_cell.angle_beta   90.00
_cell.angle_gamma   90.00
#
_symmetry.space_group_name_H-M   'P 1'
#
loop_
_entity.id
_entity.type
_entity.pdbx_description
1 polymer ?
#
loop_
_entity_poly.entity_id
_entity_poly.type
_entity_poly.pdbx_seq_one_letter_code
_entity_poly.pdbx_strand_id
1 'polypeptide(L)'
;MPKKKQPEGSRHPVSNPNVMGLRAAVVEQPITDTLETNYMPYAMSVIVSRAIPEIDGFKPSHRKLLYTMYKMGLLTGARTKSANIVGQTMRLNPHGDAAIYDTMVRLSKGYGALLTPFVDSKGNFGKSYSRDMSWAAPRYTEAKLSAICGEIFKDIDSDTVDFVDNYDNTMKEPALLPTTFPNILVSANSGIAVGMASQFCGFNLKEVCDTTVAYLKNPDCDLAETLLAPDFPTGGELIFDADAIRDIYNTGRGSVRVRAKYRYVKDQNLLEIYEIPYSTTVEAILDKVAELIKAGKAKEISDMRDETDLSGLKLAIDLKRGVDPDKLMAKLYKLTPLEDAFACNFNVLIAGSPKVLGVRQILEEWAAWRTDSVKRRIFFVLGKKKDKLHLLKGLKRILLDIDKAIKIIRETEEEAEVIPNLMIGFGIDQIQAEYVAEIKLRNINKEYILKRTRETDALRDEIDDLEDLLNSPKRVKKVIVEELNAAAKKYGEPRRTSIVYPHEITSYTPEEEQKEEYPVTVFLSREGYFKKITPASLRMNSEQKFKEGDALRQTFETTSNAEAMFFTDQCQVYKTRLGEFDDAKASVLGDYLPTKLKMDAGENVIFMVLPGADYAGSLLFFYENGKVARIEMKAYQTASNRRKLTGAYSDKSPLACIRRLDEDCELAVYSNEPRCLIFHTALLAPKTTRSAQGVAVMTLKPKYHLETVLLSEETSITNRTRYRVRAIPAAGALVKEEDSEDQQISLL
;
A
#
# COMPACT_ATOMS: atom_id res chain seq x y z
N MET A 1 28.75 -24.07 -23.29
CA MET A 1 27.45 -24.42 -23.86
C MET A 1 27.49 -24.21 -25.37
N PRO A 2 27.03 -25.14 -26.22
CA PRO A 2 27.09 -24.98 -27.68
C PRO A 2 26.08 -23.90 -28.11
N LYS A 3 26.54 -22.96 -28.95
CA LYS A 3 25.71 -21.95 -29.58
C LYS A 3 24.58 -22.61 -30.39
N LYS A 4 23.33 -22.45 -29.98
CA LYS A 4 22.14 -22.78 -30.78
C LYS A 4 22.19 -22.00 -32.08
N LYS A 5 22.15 -22.66 -33.21
CA LYS A 5 21.93 -22.03 -34.53
C LYS A 5 20.56 -21.36 -34.49
N GLN A 6 20.52 -20.06 -34.81
CA GLN A 6 19.27 -19.36 -35.03
C GLN A 6 18.52 -19.95 -36.22
N PRO A 7 17.20 -20.14 -36.14
CA PRO A 7 16.42 -20.55 -37.30
C PRO A 7 16.44 -19.42 -38.36
N GLU A 8 16.69 -19.76 -39.61
CA GLU A 8 16.54 -18.85 -40.73
C GLU A 8 15.05 -18.49 -40.91
N GLY A 9 14.61 -17.43 -40.28
CA GLY A 9 13.27 -16.86 -40.48
C GLY A 9 13.18 -16.24 -41.88
N SER A 10 12.06 -16.42 -42.55
CA SER A 10 11.76 -15.81 -43.85
C SER A 10 11.83 -14.28 -43.78
N ARG A 11 12.73 -13.71 -44.54
CA ARG A 11 12.92 -12.25 -44.60
C ARG A 11 11.93 -11.65 -45.61
N HIS A 12 10.88 -10.96 -45.13
CA HIS A 12 10.00 -10.17 -46.00
C HIS A 12 10.40 -8.69 -45.95
N PRO A 13 10.63 -8.03 -47.12
CA PRO A 13 10.92 -6.63 -47.14
C PRO A 13 9.62 -5.83 -46.88
N VAL A 14 9.58 -5.05 -45.79
CA VAL A 14 8.49 -4.13 -45.49
C VAL A 14 8.97 -2.67 -45.72
N SER A 15 8.25 -1.92 -46.54
CA SER A 15 8.43 -0.48 -46.63
C SER A 15 7.62 0.19 -45.53
N ASN A 16 8.29 0.86 -44.61
CA ASN A 16 7.62 1.70 -43.61
C ASN A 16 7.40 3.11 -44.23
N PRO A 17 6.15 3.54 -44.46
CA PRO A 17 5.87 4.83 -45.11
C PRO A 17 6.34 6.04 -44.27
N ASN A 18 6.66 5.86 -43.01
CA ASN A 18 7.10 6.91 -42.09
C ASN A 18 8.62 7.12 -42.07
N VAL A 19 9.39 6.30 -42.77
CA VAL A 19 10.87 6.39 -42.80
C VAL A 19 11.34 6.39 -44.27
N MET A 20 11.44 7.55 -44.84
CA MET A 20 11.94 7.71 -46.22
C MET A 20 13.35 7.14 -46.35
N GLY A 21 13.53 6.13 -47.18
CA GLY A 21 14.82 5.62 -47.64
C GLY A 21 15.44 4.44 -46.87
N LEU A 22 14.84 3.94 -45.79
CA LEU A 22 15.33 2.77 -45.08
C LEU A 22 14.60 1.51 -45.55
N ARG A 23 15.30 0.59 -46.22
CA ARG A 23 14.87 -0.80 -46.43
C ARG A 23 15.27 -1.63 -45.23
N ALA A 24 14.32 -1.84 -44.31
CA ALA A 24 14.53 -2.75 -43.19
C ALA A 24 14.02 -4.15 -43.55
N ALA A 25 14.77 -5.19 -43.16
CA ALA A 25 14.28 -6.55 -43.18
C ALA A 25 13.44 -6.79 -41.91
N VAL A 26 12.20 -7.24 -42.07
CA VAL A 26 11.38 -7.69 -40.94
C VAL A 26 11.78 -9.12 -40.62
N VAL A 27 12.19 -9.34 -39.38
CA VAL A 27 12.49 -10.65 -38.84
C VAL A 27 11.36 -11.02 -37.88
N GLU A 28 10.69 -12.14 -38.12
CA GLU A 28 9.73 -12.70 -37.17
C GLU A 28 10.49 -13.24 -35.97
N GLN A 29 10.18 -12.72 -34.80
CA GLN A 29 10.75 -13.17 -33.54
C GLN A 29 9.60 -13.46 -32.57
N PRO A 30 9.56 -14.66 -31.95
CA PRO A 30 8.61 -14.96 -30.90
C PRO A 30 8.72 -13.95 -29.76
N ILE A 31 7.59 -13.53 -29.20
CA ILE A 31 7.59 -12.60 -28.07
C ILE A 31 8.32 -13.17 -26.85
N THR A 32 8.30 -14.50 -26.68
CA THR A 32 9.03 -15.21 -25.63
C THR A 32 10.53 -14.95 -25.72
N ASP A 33 11.12 -15.01 -26.92
CA ASP A 33 12.55 -14.76 -27.12
C ASP A 33 12.91 -13.30 -26.80
N THR A 34 12.03 -12.37 -27.15
CA THR A 34 12.20 -10.95 -26.81
C THR A 34 12.11 -10.73 -25.29
N LEU A 35 11.16 -11.39 -24.61
CA LEU A 35 11.05 -11.32 -23.16
C LEU A 35 12.29 -11.92 -22.48
N GLU A 36 12.76 -13.10 -22.90
CA GLU A 36 13.92 -13.74 -22.30
C GLU A 36 15.23 -12.96 -22.53
N THR A 37 15.44 -12.42 -23.73
CA THR A 37 16.71 -11.80 -24.09
C THR A 37 16.81 -10.32 -23.72
N ASN A 38 15.69 -9.58 -23.70
CA ASN A 38 15.70 -8.14 -23.49
C ASN A 38 15.01 -7.73 -22.19
N TYR A 39 13.83 -8.29 -21.90
CA TYR A 39 13.04 -7.84 -20.73
C TYR A 39 13.49 -8.51 -19.42
N MET A 40 13.78 -9.81 -19.42
CA MET A 40 14.21 -10.51 -18.22
C MET A 40 15.54 -9.99 -17.64
N PRO A 41 16.59 -9.70 -18.42
CA PRO A 41 17.80 -9.09 -17.90
C PRO A 41 17.56 -7.69 -17.28
N TYR A 42 16.68 -6.89 -17.90
CA TYR A 42 16.28 -5.59 -17.34
C TYR A 42 15.52 -5.79 -16.02
N ALA A 43 14.52 -6.67 -16.00
CA ALA A 43 13.73 -6.95 -14.79
C ALA A 43 14.63 -7.45 -13.65
N MET A 44 15.53 -8.39 -13.92
CA MET A 44 16.50 -8.90 -12.95
C MET A 44 17.45 -7.82 -12.44
N SER A 45 17.94 -6.96 -13.32
CA SER A 45 18.78 -5.81 -12.93
C SER A 45 18.04 -4.88 -11.97
N VAL A 46 16.77 -4.55 -12.25
CA VAL A 46 15.96 -3.68 -11.38
C VAL A 46 15.70 -4.35 -10.02
N ILE A 47 15.45 -5.66 -10.01
CA ILE A 47 15.20 -6.42 -8.78
C ILE A 47 16.46 -6.47 -7.92
N VAL A 48 17.57 -6.99 -8.47
CA VAL A 48 18.79 -7.32 -7.71
C VAL A 48 19.63 -6.08 -7.42
N SER A 49 19.77 -5.18 -8.40
CA SER A 49 20.74 -4.08 -8.29
C SER A 49 20.14 -2.74 -7.89
N ARG A 50 18.82 -2.65 -7.66
CA ARG A 50 18.17 -1.35 -7.40
C ARG A 50 17.11 -1.33 -6.32
N ALA A 51 16.09 -2.21 -6.41
CA ALA A 51 14.83 -2.01 -5.69
C ALA A 51 14.73 -2.80 -4.37
N ILE A 52 15.20 -4.05 -4.36
CA ILE A 52 15.02 -4.96 -3.23
C ILE A 52 16.23 -4.87 -2.30
N PRO A 53 16.06 -4.73 -0.97
CA PRO A 53 17.16 -4.74 -0.02
C PRO A 53 17.73 -6.15 0.16
N GLU A 54 19.00 -6.22 0.57
CA GLU A 54 19.65 -7.46 0.98
C GLU A 54 19.54 -7.66 2.50
N ILE A 55 20.09 -8.78 3.00
CA ILE A 55 20.00 -9.17 4.42
C ILE A 55 20.62 -8.13 5.38
N ASP A 56 21.56 -7.31 4.93
CA ASP A 56 22.12 -6.19 5.69
C ASP A 56 21.15 -4.99 5.82
N GLY A 57 19.97 -5.05 5.18
CA GLY A 57 18.94 -4.01 5.21
C GLY A 57 19.17 -2.85 4.25
N PHE A 58 20.17 -2.91 3.39
CA PHE A 58 20.52 -1.85 2.46
C PHE A 58 20.27 -2.23 1.01
N LYS A 59 19.89 -1.24 0.21
CA LYS A 59 19.96 -1.28 -1.25
C LYS A 59 21.39 -0.95 -1.71
N PRO A 60 21.79 -1.31 -2.92
CA PRO A 60 23.10 -0.96 -3.45
C PRO A 60 23.42 0.53 -3.38
N SER A 61 22.44 1.42 -3.69
CA SER A 61 22.63 2.87 -3.61
C SER A 61 22.92 3.36 -2.18
N HIS A 62 22.21 2.79 -1.17
CA HIS A 62 22.45 3.10 0.24
C HIS A 62 23.86 2.69 0.65
N ARG A 63 24.25 1.46 0.29
CA ARG A 63 25.53 0.86 0.66
C ARG A 63 26.71 1.65 0.07
N LYS A 64 26.63 2.00 -1.22
CA LYS A 64 27.65 2.79 -1.92
C LYS A 64 27.82 4.19 -1.31
N LEU A 65 26.72 4.88 -1.00
CA LEU A 65 26.74 6.19 -0.36
C LEU A 65 27.40 6.12 1.03
N LEU A 66 26.91 5.22 1.89
CA LEU A 66 27.41 5.10 3.27
C LEU A 66 28.87 4.66 3.29
N TYR A 67 29.28 3.74 2.41
CA TYR A 67 30.67 3.30 2.29
C TYR A 67 31.59 4.44 1.81
N THR A 68 31.14 5.25 0.85
CA THR A 68 31.89 6.46 0.43
C THR A 68 32.10 7.40 1.61
N MET A 69 31.05 7.67 2.39
CA MET A 69 31.15 8.51 3.58
C MET A 69 32.11 7.92 4.62
N TYR A 70 32.11 6.59 4.79
CA TYR A 70 33.04 5.89 5.67
C TYR A 70 34.52 6.06 5.22
N LYS A 71 34.77 5.84 3.92
CA LYS A 71 36.12 6.01 3.33
C LYS A 71 36.62 7.47 3.37
N MET A 72 35.69 8.44 3.37
CA MET A 72 36.01 9.85 3.58
C MET A 72 36.31 10.19 5.06
N GLY A 73 36.27 9.22 5.99
CA GLY A 73 36.52 9.43 7.42
C GLY A 73 35.37 10.17 8.14
N LEU A 74 34.18 10.24 7.56
CA LEU A 74 33.05 11.01 8.09
C LEU A 74 32.32 10.32 9.27
N LEU A 75 32.80 9.18 9.74
CA LEU A 75 32.31 8.55 10.98
C LEU A 75 32.74 9.34 12.21
N THR A 76 34.01 9.72 12.26
CA THR A 76 34.63 10.45 13.39
C THR A 76 35.00 11.89 13.04
N GLY A 77 35.08 12.21 11.75
CA GLY A 77 35.42 13.52 11.23
C GLY A 77 34.34 14.58 11.35
N ALA A 78 34.66 15.79 10.95
CA ALA A 78 33.70 16.90 10.84
C ALA A 78 32.74 16.69 9.67
N ARG A 79 31.57 17.35 9.73
CA ARG A 79 30.66 17.42 8.60
C ARG A 79 31.30 18.09 7.41
N THR A 80 30.98 17.61 6.20
CA THR A 80 31.38 18.24 4.94
C THR A 80 30.13 18.60 4.11
N LYS A 81 30.31 19.42 3.08
CA LYS A 81 29.21 19.77 2.16
C LYS A 81 28.63 18.51 1.50
N SER A 82 27.31 18.41 1.45
CA SER A 82 26.64 17.28 0.81
C SER A 82 27.04 17.10 -0.64
N ALA A 83 27.28 18.21 -1.37
CA ALA A 83 27.76 18.16 -2.75
C ALA A 83 29.12 17.43 -2.89
N ASN A 84 30.03 17.56 -1.91
CA ASN A 84 31.30 16.83 -1.93
C ASN A 84 31.07 15.31 -1.77
N ILE A 85 30.20 14.92 -0.84
CA ILE A 85 29.86 13.51 -0.62
C ILE A 85 29.24 12.92 -1.89
N VAL A 86 28.29 13.62 -2.51
CA VAL A 86 27.62 13.21 -3.75
C VAL A 86 28.66 12.99 -4.85
N GLY A 87 29.57 13.96 -5.06
CA GLY A 87 30.61 13.86 -6.07
C GLY A 87 31.55 12.67 -5.88
N GLN A 88 31.96 12.39 -4.63
CA GLN A 88 32.78 11.20 -4.33
C GLN A 88 32.00 9.89 -4.51
N THR A 89 30.69 9.88 -4.21
CA THR A 89 29.85 8.68 -4.35
C THR A 89 29.65 8.30 -5.82
N MET A 90 29.69 9.24 -6.75
CA MET A 90 29.57 8.97 -8.20
C MET A 90 30.67 8.01 -8.71
N ARG A 91 31.80 7.91 -8.03
CA ARG A 91 32.87 6.96 -8.37
C ARG A 91 32.48 5.49 -8.15
N LEU A 92 31.54 5.25 -7.25
CA LEU A 92 30.98 3.90 -6.99
C LEU A 92 29.58 3.73 -7.59
N ASN A 93 28.84 4.83 -7.71
CA ASN A 93 27.43 4.81 -8.18
C ASN A 93 27.30 5.66 -9.46
N PRO A 94 27.26 5.04 -10.67
CA PRO A 94 27.24 5.75 -11.95
C PRO A 94 25.83 6.29 -12.30
N HIS A 95 25.18 6.93 -11.34
CA HIS A 95 23.87 7.57 -11.50
C HIS A 95 23.95 9.07 -11.29
N GLY A 96 22.91 9.80 -11.68
CA GLY A 96 22.85 11.25 -11.53
C GLY A 96 23.00 11.72 -10.08
N ASP A 97 23.64 12.84 -9.89
CA ASP A 97 23.89 13.48 -8.58
C ASP A 97 22.63 13.70 -7.77
N ALA A 98 21.52 14.05 -8.42
CA ALA A 98 20.22 14.21 -7.76
C ALA A 98 19.76 12.92 -7.07
N ALA A 99 19.87 11.75 -7.73
CA ALA A 99 19.45 10.46 -7.16
C ALA A 99 20.32 10.07 -5.94
N ILE A 100 21.61 10.39 -5.98
CA ILE A 100 22.51 10.15 -4.84
C ILE A 100 22.15 11.07 -3.67
N TYR A 101 21.87 12.35 -3.96
CA TYR A 101 21.48 13.30 -2.94
C TYR A 101 20.13 12.96 -2.31
N ASP A 102 19.14 12.57 -3.11
CA ASP A 102 17.84 12.08 -2.61
C ASP A 102 17.98 10.86 -1.70
N THR A 103 18.91 9.95 -2.03
CA THR A 103 19.26 8.82 -1.17
C THR A 103 19.83 9.32 0.17
N MET A 104 20.76 10.29 0.15
CA MET A 104 21.33 10.89 1.36
C MET A 104 20.25 11.56 2.22
N VAL A 105 19.35 12.30 1.59
CA VAL A 105 18.22 12.96 2.28
C VAL A 105 17.37 11.93 3.01
N ARG A 106 16.97 10.85 2.34
CA ARG A 106 16.13 9.78 2.94
C ARG A 106 16.79 9.09 4.13
N LEU A 107 18.13 8.95 4.12
CA LEU A 107 18.90 8.35 5.21
C LEU A 107 19.23 9.34 6.32
N SER A 108 18.87 10.63 6.18
CA SER A 108 19.27 11.69 7.09
C SER A 108 18.31 11.85 8.28
N LYS A 109 18.89 12.27 9.41
CA LYS A 109 18.15 12.66 10.62
C LYS A 109 17.19 13.84 10.34
N GLY A 110 17.60 14.79 9.52
CA GLY A 110 16.83 16.00 9.22
C GLY A 110 15.52 15.71 8.49
N TYR A 111 15.50 14.71 7.62
CA TYR A 111 14.32 14.31 6.86
C TYR A 111 13.30 13.52 7.70
N GLY A 112 13.77 12.72 8.65
CA GLY A 112 12.89 12.03 9.60
C GLY A 112 12.14 10.81 9.04
N ALA A 113 12.65 10.15 7.99
CA ALA A 113 12.04 8.96 7.41
C ALA A 113 12.42 7.65 8.12
N LEU A 114 13.44 7.68 9.00
CA LEU A 114 13.95 6.50 9.69
C LEU A 114 13.94 6.71 11.20
N LEU A 115 13.62 5.66 11.95
CA LEU A 115 13.78 5.62 13.42
C LEU A 115 15.26 5.79 13.80
N THR A 116 16.12 5.10 13.08
CA THR A 116 17.57 5.11 13.29
C THR A 116 18.26 5.65 12.04
N PRO A 117 18.42 6.98 11.91
CA PRO A 117 19.02 7.59 10.72
C PRO A 117 20.55 7.36 10.68
N PHE A 118 21.08 7.11 9.47
CA PHE A 118 22.49 6.83 9.22
C PHE A 118 23.31 8.08 8.91
N VAL A 119 22.63 9.16 8.48
CA VAL A 119 23.29 10.42 8.11
C VAL A 119 22.94 11.50 9.12
N ASP A 120 23.95 12.00 9.83
CA ASP A 120 23.84 13.16 10.69
C ASP A 120 23.97 14.44 9.85
N SER A 121 22.87 15.16 9.73
CA SER A 121 22.63 16.23 8.78
C SER A 121 22.56 17.61 9.45
N LYS A 122 23.04 18.65 8.74
CA LYS A 122 22.93 20.05 9.13
C LYS A 122 22.45 20.89 7.95
N GLY A 123 21.45 21.71 8.18
CA GLY A 123 20.75 22.49 7.16
C GLY A 123 19.34 21.94 6.88
N ASN A 124 18.70 22.45 5.83
CA ASN A 124 17.36 22.01 5.47
C ASN A 124 17.39 20.74 4.60
N PHE A 125 17.01 19.62 5.19
CA PHE A 125 16.83 18.32 4.53
C PHE A 125 15.38 17.99 4.24
N GLY A 126 14.44 18.96 4.34
CA GLY A 126 13.01 18.72 4.18
C GLY A 126 12.41 17.90 5.32
N LYS A 127 11.18 17.44 5.11
CA LYS A 127 10.45 16.57 6.06
C LYS A 127 9.71 15.47 5.32
N SER A 128 9.79 14.24 5.82
CA SER A 128 9.15 13.07 5.20
C SER A 128 7.62 13.11 5.25
N TYR A 129 7.07 13.82 6.19
CA TYR A 129 5.62 13.98 6.41
C TYR A 129 5.01 15.17 5.65
N SER A 130 5.80 15.92 4.88
CA SER A 130 5.32 17.05 4.07
C SER A 130 5.85 16.98 2.65
N ARG A 131 4.97 17.17 1.69
CA ARG A 131 5.28 17.27 0.27
C ARG A 131 5.88 18.65 -0.08
N ASP A 132 5.47 19.69 0.62
CA ASP A 132 5.84 21.07 0.35
C ASP A 132 7.13 21.48 1.04
N MET A 133 7.51 20.81 2.14
CA MET A 133 8.79 21.01 2.82
C MET A 133 9.93 20.26 2.13
N SER A 134 10.33 20.72 0.95
CA SER A 134 11.43 20.15 0.19
C SER A 134 12.79 20.53 0.79
N TRP A 135 13.83 19.75 0.45
CA TRP A 135 15.19 19.97 0.90
C TRP A 135 15.94 21.02 0.06
N ALA A 136 16.92 21.65 0.70
CA ALA A 136 17.79 22.62 0.02
C ALA A 136 18.80 21.91 -0.89
N ALA A 137 19.34 22.64 -1.87
CA ALA A 137 20.37 22.11 -2.76
C ALA A 137 21.63 21.64 -1.98
N PRO A 138 22.36 20.60 -2.46
CA PRO A 138 23.45 19.94 -1.73
C PRO A 138 24.62 20.86 -1.40
N ARG A 139 24.78 22.01 -2.08
CA ARG A 139 25.80 23.02 -1.78
C ARG A 139 25.53 23.79 -0.48
N TYR A 140 24.30 23.81 0.01
CA TYR A 140 23.92 24.52 1.24
C TYR A 140 23.88 23.62 2.47
N THR A 141 23.76 22.31 2.29
CA THR A 141 23.66 21.33 3.38
C THR A 141 24.99 20.67 3.69
N GLU A 142 25.14 20.19 4.93
CA GLU A 142 26.31 19.47 5.40
C GLU A 142 25.89 18.16 6.04
N ALA A 143 26.73 17.13 5.89
CA ALA A 143 26.45 15.80 6.41
C ALA A 143 27.72 15.08 6.89
N LYS A 144 27.53 14.12 7.78
CA LYS A 144 28.49 13.08 8.18
C LYS A 144 27.73 11.81 8.55
N LEU A 145 28.43 10.73 8.81
CA LEU A 145 27.81 9.51 9.32
C LEU A 145 27.32 9.71 10.77
N SER A 146 26.16 9.16 11.09
CA SER A 146 25.65 9.06 12.46
C SER A 146 26.49 8.05 13.26
N ALA A 147 26.52 8.19 14.58
CA ALA A 147 27.31 7.32 15.46
C ALA A 147 26.95 5.82 15.34
N ILE A 148 25.68 5.50 15.05
CA ILE A 148 25.21 4.13 14.81
C ILE A 148 25.93 3.44 13.65
N CYS A 149 26.45 4.20 12.69
CA CYS A 149 27.23 3.65 11.58
C CYS A 149 28.51 2.95 12.04
N GLY A 150 28.97 3.22 13.26
CA GLY A 150 30.03 2.42 13.90
C GLY A 150 29.65 0.94 14.02
N GLU A 151 28.37 0.63 14.24
CA GLU A 151 27.87 -0.74 14.28
C GLU A 151 27.61 -1.32 12.88
N ILE A 152 27.39 -0.46 11.90
CA ILE A 152 27.18 -0.86 10.48
C ILE A 152 28.53 -1.25 9.83
N PHE A 153 29.60 -0.51 10.12
CA PHE A 153 30.93 -0.71 9.55
C PHE A 153 31.91 -1.44 10.48
N LYS A 154 31.38 -1.99 11.58
CA LYS A 154 32.23 -2.64 12.58
C LYS A 154 33.08 -3.75 11.96
N ASP A 155 34.39 -3.66 12.12
CA ASP A 155 35.35 -4.64 11.65
C ASP A 155 35.35 -4.88 10.11
N ILE A 156 34.88 -3.93 9.29
CA ILE A 156 34.83 -4.07 7.83
C ILE A 156 36.22 -4.30 7.22
N ASP A 157 37.28 -3.76 7.83
CA ASP A 157 38.66 -3.93 7.40
C ASP A 157 39.29 -5.25 7.90
N SER A 158 38.48 -6.13 8.52
CA SER A 158 38.91 -7.43 9.08
C SER A 158 38.34 -8.61 8.29
N ASP A 159 38.21 -8.49 6.98
CA ASP A 159 37.70 -9.51 6.06
C ASP A 159 36.32 -10.09 6.42
N THR A 160 35.47 -9.28 7.04
CA THR A 160 34.14 -9.71 7.51
C THR A 160 33.12 -9.89 6.41
N VAL A 161 33.32 -9.26 5.26
CA VAL A 161 32.45 -9.26 4.08
C VAL A 161 33.28 -9.32 2.81
N ASP A 162 32.63 -9.75 1.71
CA ASP A 162 33.27 -9.77 0.40
C ASP A 162 33.32 -8.38 -0.22
N PHE A 163 34.39 -8.13 -0.99
CA PHE A 163 34.57 -6.93 -1.78
C PHE A 163 34.52 -7.30 -3.26
N VAL A 164 33.72 -6.58 -4.00
CA VAL A 164 33.56 -6.72 -5.46
C VAL A 164 34.09 -5.49 -6.18
N ASP A 165 34.42 -5.63 -7.45
CA ASP A 165 34.82 -4.49 -8.26
C ASP A 165 33.62 -3.59 -8.54
N ASN A 166 33.86 -2.26 -8.57
CA ASN A 166 32.84 -1.30 -8.96
C ASN A 166 32.55 -1.39 -10.47
N TYR A 167 31.65 -0.56 -10.98
CA TYR A 167 31.16 -0.61 -12.36
C TYR A 167 32.25 -0.46 -13.46
N ASP A 168 33.39 0.18 -13.16
CA ASP A 168 34.51 0.40 -14.08
C ASP A 168 35.79 -0.36 -13.69
N ASN A 169 35.74 -1.23 -12.71
CA ASN A 169 36.84 -2.03 -12.15
C ASN A 169 38.03 -1.20 -11.62
N THR A 170 37.81 0.07 -11.29
CA THR A 170 38.88 0.95 -10.75
C THR A 170 38.96 0.92 -9.23
N MET A 171 37.87 0.52 -8.55
CA MET A 171 37.77 0.49 -7.10
C MET A 171 37.04 -0.77 -6.64
N LYS A 172 37.21 -1.09 -5.35
CA LYS A 172 36.45 -2.17 -4.71
C LYS A 172 35.41 -1.59 -3.76
N GLU A 173 34.25 -2.22 -3.75
CA GLU A 173 33.14 -1.89 -2.86
C GLU A 173 32.66 -3.14 -2.10
N PRO A 174 32.13 -3.01 -0.88
CA PRO A 174 31.63 -4.13 -0.12
C PRO A 174 30.32 -4.67 -0.74
N ALA A 175 30.23 -5.98 -0.90
CA ALA A 175 29.01 -6.63 -1.36
C ALA A 175 27.87 -6.43 -0.34
N LEU A 176 28.16 -6.59 0.95
CA LEU A 176 27.27 -6.34 2.09
C LEU A 176 28.00 -5.53 3.16
N LEU A 177 27.27 -4.92 4.09
CA LEU A 177 27.85 -4.23 5.25
C LEU A 177 27.77 -5.10 6.51
N PRO A 178 28.82 -5.22 7.33
CA PRO A 178 28.90 -6.17 8.45
C PRO A 178 28.12 -5.69 9.68
N THR A 179 26.80 -5.49 9.52
CA THR A 179 25.91 -4.97 10.56
C THR A 179 25.90 -5.86 11.81
N THR A 180 26.03 -5.25 13.00
CA THR A 180 26.03 -5.97 14.27
C THR A 180 24.64 -6.30 14.80
N PHE A 181 23.59 -5.80 14.14
CA PHE A 181 22.18 -6.05 14.43
C PHE A 181 21.39 -6.23 13.13
N PRO A 182 20.20 -6.88 13.15
CA PRO A 182 19.37 -7.09 11.96
C PRO A 182 18.75 -5.80 11.44
N ASN A 183 19.57 -4.99 10.75
CA ASN A 183 19.17 -3.68 10.26
C ASN A 183 17.99 -3.73 9.28
N ILE A 184 17.80 -4.84 8.57
CA ILE A 184 16.65 -5.07 7.67
C ILE A 184 15.30 -4.95 8.40
N LEU A 185 15.23 -5.28 9.69
CA LEU A 185 14.03 -5.13 10.52
C LEU A 185 13.93 -3.76 11.20
N VAL A 186 15.06 -3.08 11.42
CA VAL A 186 15.09 -1.76 12.09
C VAL A 186 14.70 -0.64 11.11
N SER A 187 15.19 -0.71 9.89
CA SER A 187 15.05 0.36 8.90
C SER A 187 13.88 0.11 7.97
N ALA A 188 12.89 1.00 8.03
CA ALA A 188 11.82 1.01 7.03
C ALA A 188 12.40 1.15 5.61
N ASN A 189 11.95 0.31 4.71
CA ASN A 189 12.42 0.28 3.33
C ASN A 189 11.25 0.01 2.38
N SER A 190 11.17 0.80 1.31
CA SER A 190 10.19 0.63 0.24
C SER A 190 10.91 0.57 -1.09
N GLY A 191 10.60 -0.43 -1.91
CA GLY A 191 11.18 -0.61 -3.23
C GLY A 191 10.17 -1.19 -4.20
N ILE A 192 10.10 -0.59 -5.39
CA ILE A 192 9.24 -1.05 -6.48
C ILE A 192 10.16 -1.58 -7.58
N ALA A 193 10.05 -2.87 -7.84
CA ALA A 193 10.76 -3.56 -8.92
C ALA A 193 9.78 -3.94 -10.04
N VAL A 194 10.28 -4.65 -11.04
CA VAL A 194 9.46 -5.20 -12.10
C VAL A 194 8.83 -6.51 -11.63
N GLY A 195 7.50 -6.55 -11.57
CA GLY A 195 6.75 -7.74 -11.17
C GLY A 195 6.74 -8.02 -9.65
N MET A 196 7.46 -7.23 -8.85
CA MET A 196 7.47 -7.38 -7.39
C MET A 196 7.78 -6.07 -6.68
N ALA A 197 7.42 -6.00 -5.41
CA ALA A 197 7.72 -4.88 -4.54
C ALA A 197 8.25 -5.37 -3.20
N SER A 198 8.97 -4.52 -2.51
CA SER A 198 9.42 -4.72 -1.13
C SER A 198 8.92 -3.57 -0.28
N GLN A 199 8.31 -3.87 0.86
CA GLN A 199 7.87 -2.87 1.82
C GLN A 199 8.07 -3.38 3.24
N PHE A 200 9.13 -2.90 3.87
CA PHE A 200 9.43 -3.15 5.26
C PHE A 200 8.90 -2.01 6.12
N CYS A 201 8.15 -2.34 7.15
CA CYS A 201 7.95 -1.45 8.28
C CYS A 201 9.22 -1.45 9.15
N GLY A 202 9.50 -0.34 9.83
CA GLY A 202 10.56 -0.32 10.85
C GLY A 202 10.06 -0.96 12.14
N PHE A 203 11.01 -1.52 12.90
CA PHE A 203 10.78 -1.94 14.28
C PHE A 203 11.76 -1.21 15.20
N ASN A 204 11.42 -1.11 16.47
CA ASN A 204 12.29 -0.50 17.45
C ASN A 204 13.62 -1.27 17.58
N LEU A 205 14.75 -0.57 17.51
CA LEU A 205 16.09 -1.17 17.55
C LEU A 205 16.31 -2.04 18.79
N LYS A 206 15.86 -1.57 19.96
CA LYS A 206 16.03 -2.33 21.20
C LYS A 206 15.21 -3.62 21.16
N GLU A 207 13.95 -3.55 20.72
CA GLU A 207 13.07 -4.73 20.58
C GLU A 207 13.65 -5.74 19.58
N VAL A 208 14.16 -5.28 18.44
CA VAL A 208 14.82 -6.17 17.44
C VAL A 208 16.06 -6.86 18.03
N CYS A 209 16.91 -6.14 18.77
CA CYS A 209 18.06 -6.74 19.43
C CYS A 209 17.64 -7.75 20.48
N ASP A 210 16.70 -7.41 21.36
CA ASP A 210 16.20 -8.29 22.43
C ASP A 210 15.57 -9.56 21.83
N THR A 211 14.79 -9.42 20.76
CA THR A 211 14.18 -10.54 20.01
C THR A 211 15.22 -11.43 19.35
N THR A 212 16.25 -10.82 18.76
CA THR A 212 17.34 -11.58 18.16
C THR A 212 18.12 -12.37 19.21
N VAL A 213 18.34 -11.78 20.39
CA VAL A 213 18.97 -12.47 21.53
C VAL A 213 18.09 -13.64 22.02
N ALA A 214 16.77 -13.43 22.12
CA ALA A 214 15.82 -14.49 22.47
C ALA A 214 15.86 -15.64 21.45
N TYR A 215 15.82 -15.31 20.16
CA TYR A 215 15.91 -16.27 19.05
C TYR A 215 17.23 -17.06 19.06
N LEU A 216 18.37 -16.41 19.28
CA LEU A 216 19.68 -17.08 19.34
C LEU A 216 19.77 -18.04 20.52
N LYS A 217 19.07 -17.78 21.64
CA LYS A 217 18.99 -18.68 22.80
C LYS A 217 18.03 -19.84 22.54
N ASN A 218 16.87 -19.55 22.00
CA ASN A 218 15.81 -20.51 21.68
C ASN A 218 15.15 -20.14 20.34
N PRO A 219 15.44 -20.87 19.24
CA PRO A 219 14.83 -20.61 17.94
C PRO A 219 13.31 -20.70 17.90
N ASP A 220 12.71 -21.44 18.85
CA ASP A 220 11.25 -21.64 18.94
C ASP A 220 10.55 -20.65 19.89
N CYS A 221 11.27 -19.59 20.36
CA CYS A 221 10.68 -18.55 21.22
C CYS A 221 9.49 -17.87 20.56
N ASP A 222 8.55 -17.36 21.35
CA ASP A 222 7.50 -16.48 20.82
C ASP A 222 8.10 -15.09 20.57
N LEU A 223 8.13 -14.69 19.30
CA LEU A 223 8.68 -13.39 18.91
C LEU A 223 7.84 -12.22 19.43
N ALA A 224 6.54 -12.42 19.64
CA ALA A 224 5.64 -11.37 20.09
C ALA A 224 5.88 -10.95 21.55
N GLU A 225 6.59 -11.76 22.35
CA GLU A 225 6.98 -11.38 23.72
C GLU A 225 7.98 -10.23 23.76
N THR A 226 8.84 -10.13 22.75
CA THR A 226 9.93 -9.15 22.70
C THR A 226 9.83 -8.15 21.55
N LEU A 227 9.18 -8.53 20.46
CA LEU A 227 8.88 -7.65 19.31
C LEU A 227 7.39 -7.35 19.35
N LEU A 228 7.01 -6.22 19.90
CA LEU A 228 5.59 -5.94 20.19
C LEU A 228 4.77 -5.62 18.92
N ALA A 229 5.28 -4.73 18.09
CA ALA A 229 4.64 -4.31 16.84
C ALA A 229 5.60 -3.43 16.03
N PRO A 230 5.29 -3.10 14.75
CA PRO A 230 5.99 -2.07 14.00
C PRO A 230 6.08 -0.74 14.76
N ASP A 231 7.18 -0.01 14.57
CA ASP A 231 7.42 1.31 15.12
C ASP A 231 7.73 2.28 13.99
N PHE A 232 7.14 3.47 13.98
CA PHE A 232 7.25 4.41 12.88
C PHE A 232 7.91 5.73 13.30
N PRO A 233 8.76 6.33 12.46
CA PRO A 233 9.47 7.56 12.78
C PRO A 233 8.56 8.78 12.97
N THR A 234 7.36 8.77 12.39
CA THR A 234 6.34 9.81 12.56
C THR A 234 5.51 9.66 13.84
N GLY A 235 5.70 8.58 14.59
CA GLY A 235 4.91 8.27 15.78
C GLY A 235 3.53 7.73 15.44
N GLY A 236 2.48 8.31 16.04
CA GLY A 236 1.11 7.86 15.90
C GLY A 236 0.73 6.74 16.87
N GLU A 237 -0.47 6.21 16.70
CA GLU A 237 -1.03 5.10 17.49
C GLU A 237 -1.31 3.92 16.59
N LEU A 238 -0.65 2.78 16.86
CA LEU A 238 -0.89 1.54 16.15
C LEU A 238 -2.06 0.81 16.82
N ILE A 239 -3.08 0.49 16.04
CA ILE A 239 -4.21 -0.30 16.50
C ILE A 239 -3.78 -1.76 16.52
N PHE A 240 -3.72 -2.34 17.73
CA PHE A 240 -3.22 -3.68 17.94
C PHE A 240 -4.18 -4.74 17.43
N ASP A 241 -3.72 -5.51 16.45
CA ASP A 241 -4.38 -6.69 15.91
C ASP A 241 -3.39 -7.86 15.97
N ALA A 242 -3.61 -8.77 16.93
CA ALA A 242 -2.72 -9.89 17.18
C ALA A 242 -2.60 -10.85 16.00
N ASP A 243 -3.68 -11.05 15.25
CA ASP A 243 -3.69 -11.95 14.10
C ASP A 243 -2.94 -11.33 12.91
N ALA A 244 -3.19 -10.05 12.64
CA ALA A 244 -2.47 -9.32 11.59
C ALA A 244 -0.95 -9.24 11.87
N ILE A 245 -0.55 -9.01 13.12
CA ILE A 245 0.87 -8.99 13.52
C ILE A 245 1.49 -10.38 13.38
N ARG A 246 0.78 -11.43 13.81
CA ARG A 246 1.23 -12.82 13.67
C ARG A 246 1.41 -13.22 12.20
N ASP A 247 0.50 -12.80 11.33
CA ASP A 247 0.62 -13.02 9.89
C ASP A 247 1.87 -12.37 9.30
N ILE A 248 2.15 -11.11 9.69
CA ILE A 248 3.39 -10.42 9.28
C ILE A 248 4.63 -11.17 9.78
N TYR A 249 4.63 -11.63 11.05
CA TYR A 249 5.78 -12.32 11.62
C TYR A 249 6.04 -13.70 10.98
N ASN A 250 4.99 -14.38 10.57
CA ASN A 250 5.10 -15.71 9.96
C ASN A 250 5.36 -15.66 8.45
N THR A 251 4.71 -14.72 7.75
CA THR A 251 4.69 -14.74 6.27
C THR A 251 5.42 -13.55 5.63
N GLY A 252 5.75 -12.51 6.38
CA GLY A 252 6.26 -11.24 5.87
C GLY A 252 5.23 -10.42 5.11
N ARG A 253 3.94 -10.78 5.17
CA ARG A 253 2.82 -10.09 4.52
C ARG A 253 1.71 -9.81 5.50
N GLY A 254 1.05 -8.68 5.32
CA GLY A 254 -0.06 -8.24 6.14
C GLY A 254 -0.18 -6.74 6.14
N SER A 255 -1.00 -6.20 7.01
CA SER A 255 -1.13 -4.75 7.17
C SER A 255 -1.40 -4.39 8.61
N VAL A 256 -0.89 -3.26 9.04
CA VAL A 256 -1.18 -2.67 10.35
C VAL A 256 -1.86 -1.32 10.16
N ARG A 257 -2.78 -0.97 11.06
CA ARG A 257 -3.46 0.33 11.02
C ARG A 257 -2.82 1.27 12.02
N VAL A 258 -2.50 2.47 11.55
CA VAL A 258 -1.89 3.52 12.35
C VAL A 258 -2.76 4.77 12.24
N ARG A 259 -3.00 5.43 13.35
CA ARG A 259 -3.76 6.69 13.41
C ARG A 259 -2.95 7.82 14.02
N ALA A 260 -3.33 9.03 13.66
CA ALA A 260 -2.74 10.26 14.15
C ALA A 260 -2.95 10.43 15.66
N LYS A 261 -2.03 11.13 16.31
CA LYS A 261 -2.24 11.62 17.68
C LYS A 261 -2.67 13.07 17.67
N TYR A 262 -3.59 13.38 18.56
CA TYR A 262 -4.11 14.72 18.72
C TYR A 262 -4.25 15.11 20.21
N ARG A 263 -4.40 16.39 20.44
CA ARG A 263 -4.80 16.94 21.72
C ARG A 263 -5.84 18.04 21.53
N TYR A 264 -6.77 18.16 22.45
CA TYR A 264 -7.75 19.23 22.45
C TYR A 264 -7.29 20.39 23.34
N VAL A 265 -7.11 21.56 22.75
CA VAL A 265 -6.75 22.81 23.44
C VAL A 265 -8.03 23.58 23.75
N LYS A 266 -8.55 23.41 24.98
CA LYS A 266 -9.85 23.93 25.40
C LYS A 266 -9.98 25.46 25.27
N ASP A 267 -8.95 26.22 25.64
CA ASP A 267 -8.95 27.66 25.64
C ASP A 267 -9.10 28.27 24.23
N GLN A 268 -8.64 27.55 23.23
CA GLN A 268 -8.70 27.98 21.84
C GLN A 268 -9.79 27.24 21.04
N ASN A 269 -10.48 26.27 21.65
CA ASN A 269 -11.43 25.38 21.01
C ASN A 269 -10.83 24.73 19.74
N LEU A 270 -9.59 24.21 19.86
CA LEU A 270 -8.73 23.78 18.80
C LEU A 270 -8.35 22.31 19.00
N LEU A 271 -8.45 21.50 17.93
CA LEU A 271 -7.78 20.21 17.82
C LEU A 271 -6.40 20.40 17.21
N GLU A 272 -5.39 19.99 17.93
CA GLU A 272 -3.99 20.01 17.47
C GLU A 272 -3.53 18.60 17.20
N ILE A 273 -3.24 18.25 15.93
CA ILE A 273 -2.67 16.98 15.51
C ILE A 273 -1.16 17.19 15.44
N TYR A 274 -0.40 16.36 16.18
CA TYR A 274 1.05 16.48 16.29
C TYR A 274 1.85 15.25 15.85
N GLU A 275 1.19 14.11 15.58
CA GLU A 275 1.76 12.92 14.95
C GLU A 275 0.75 12.38 13.93
N ILE A 276 1.23 11.93 12.76
CA ILE A 276 0.39 11.40 11.68
C ILE A 276 0.93 10.03 11.22
N PRO A 277 0.09 9.20 10.56
CA PRO A 277 0.53 7.94 9.99
C PRO A 277 1.71 8.13 9.03
N TYR A 278 2.64 7.19 9.05
CA TYR A 278 3.84 7.21 8.20
C TYR A 278 3.55 7.15 6.69
N SER A 279 2.39 6.61 6.33
CA SER A 279 1.92 6.42 4.94
C SER A 279 1.33 7.67 4.29
N THR A 280 1.14 8.77 5.05
CA THR A 280 0.47 9.99 4.57
C THR A 280 1.30 11.25 4.76
N THR A 281 0.84 12.36 4.22
CA THR A 281 1.43 13.70 4.39
C THR A 281 0.41 14.69 4.92
N VAL A 282 0.91 15.79 5.48
CA VAL A 282 0.08 16.89 5.99
C VAL A 282 -0.86 17.40 4.90
N GLU A 283 -0.35 17.64 3.70
CA GLU A 283 -1.12 18.18 2.58
C GLU A 283 -2.22 17.19 2.13
N ALA A 284 -1.94 15.89 2.12
CA ALA A 284 -2.96 14.88 1.76
C ALA A 284 -4.13 14.87 2.77
N ILE A 285 -3.83 15.10 4.06
CA ILE A 285 -4.84 15.24 5.11
C ILE A 285 -5.64 16.52 4.90
N LEU A 286 -4.96 17.67 4.69
CA LEU A 286 -5.58 18.96 4.44
C LEU A 286 -6.52 18.91 3.22
N ASP A 287 -6.04 18.39 2.11
CA ASP A 287 -6.81 18.23 0.86
C ASP A 287 -8.09 17.42 1.12
N LYS A 288 -7.96 16.30 1.86
CA LYS A 288 -9.09 15.42 2.15
C LYS A 288 -10.11 16.02 3.09
N VAL A 289 -9.67 16.73 4.12
CA VAL A 289 -10.58 17.44 5.04
C VAL A 289 -11.29 18.59 4.30
N ALA A 290 -10.58 19.33 3.43
CA ALA A 290 -11.19 20.36 2.58
C ALA A 290 -12.27 19.81 1.65
N GLU A 291 -12.06 18.63 1.07
CA GLU A 291 -13.09 17.93 0.29
C GLU A 291 -14.33 17.60 1.14
N LEU A 292 -14.13 17.11 2.38
CA LEU A 292 -15.23 16.82 3.29
C LEU A 292 -16.02 18.07 3.70
N ILE A 293 -15.34 19.19 3.93
CA ILE A 293 -15.99 20.48 4.23
C ILE A 293 -16.82 20.93 3.03
N LYS A 294 -16.26 20.91 1.81
CA LYS A 294 -16.97 21.26 0.57
C LYS A 294 -18.18 20.34 0.31
N ALA A 295 -18.07 19.06 0.64
CA ALA A 295 -19.16 18.10 0.54
C ALA A 295 -20.20 18.21 1.66
N GLY A 296 -20.04 19.15 2.61
CA GLY A 296 -20.94 19.34 3.76
C GLY A 296 -20.86 18.24 4.81
N LYS A 297 -19.84 17.36 4.74
CA LYS A 297 -19.66 16.21 5.64
C LYS A 297 -18.82 16.52 6.89
N ALA A 298 -18.18 17.69 6.97
CA ALA A 298 -17.40 18.13 8.12
C ALA A 298 -17.80 19.57 8.50
N LYS A 299 -19.09 19.76 8.80
CA LYS A 299 -19.67 21.06 9.17
C LYS A 299 -19.20 21.56 10.53
N GLU A 300 -18.66 20.68 11.35
CA GLU A 300 -18.14 20.92 12.69
C GLU A 300 -16.85 21.75 12.70
N ILE A 301 -16.11 21.71 11.59
CA ILE A 301 -14.86 22.43 11.42
C ILE A 301 -15.15 23.89 11.02
N SER A 302 -14.46 24.83 11.66
CA SER A 302 -14.50 26.25 11.34
C SER A 302 -13.36 26.65 10.40
N ASP A 303 -12.13 26.23 10.72
CA ASP A 303 -10.92 26.50 9.95
C ASP A 303 -9.89 25.39 10.15
N MET A 304 -8.91 25.31 9.27
CA MET A 304 -7.82 24.34 9.36
C MET A 304 -6.53 24.95 8.80
N ARG A 305 -5.43 24.81 9.58
CA ARG A 305 -4.13 25.40 9.24
C ARG A 305 -2.99 24.43 9.51
N ASP A 306 -1.95 24.49 8.70
CA ASP A 306 -0.66 23.90 8.99
C ASP A 306 0.19 24.93 9.77
N GLU A 307 0.45 24.64 11.02
CA GLU A 307 1.28 25.45 11.93
C GLU A 307 2.60 24.73 12.25
N THR A 308 3.02 23.80 11.40
CA THR A 308 4.27 23.04 11.55
C THR A 308 5.47 23.98 11.55
N ASP A 309 6.30 23.88 12.58
CA ASP A 309 7.50 24.67 12.76
C ASP A 309 8.73 23.83 13.15
N LEU A 310 9.76 24.47 13.67
CA LEU A 310 10.99 23.80 14.13
C LEU A 310 10.78 22.89 15.35
N SER A 311 9.69 23.08 16.11
CA SER A 311 9.36 22.25 17.27
C SER A 311 8.68 20.93 16.87
N GLY A 312 8.11 20.85 15.68
CA GLY A 312 7.50 19.64 15.14
C GLY A 312 6.27 19.87 14.29
N LEU A 313 5.62 18.77 13.92
CA LEU A 313 4.37 18.78 13.17
C LEU A 313 3.25 19.34 14.05
N LYS A 314 2.48 20.28 13.52
CA LYS A 314 1.31 20.85 14.14
C LYS A 314 0.25 21.20 13.10
N LEU A 315 -0.77 20.36 12.99
CA LEU A 315 -1.95 20.63 12.18
C LEU A 315 -3.07 21.08 13.11
N ALA A 316 -3.51 22.33 12.96
CA ALA A 316 -4.51 22.98 13.79
C ALA A 316 -5.89 22.93 13.11
N ILE A 317 -6.91 22.41 13.80
CA ILE A 317 -8.30 22.38 13.36
C ILE A 317 -9.17 23.12 14.34
N ASP A 318 -9.69 24.28 13.95
CA ASP A 318 -10.59 25.09 14.76
C ASP A 318 -12.01 24.50 14.73
N LEU A 319 -12.59 24.30 15.90
CA LEU A 319 -13.92 23.74 16.06
C LEU A 319 -14.99 24.84 16.16
N LYS A 320 -16.20 24.55 15.69
CA LYS A 320 -17.36 25.35 16.00
C LYS A 320 -17.78 25.13 17.46
N ARG A 321 -18.49 26.08 18.02
CA ARG A 321 -18.97 26.00 19.42
C ARG A 321 -19.89 24.79 19.61
N GLY A 322 -19.69 24.06 20.71
CA GLY A 322 -20.51 22.90 21.07
C GLY A 322 -20.19 21.59 20.36
N VAL A 323 -19.12 21.55 19.56
CA VAL A 323 -18.65 20.33 18.93
C VAL A 323 -17.89 19.47 19.95
N ASP A 324 -18.17 18.18 19.97
CA ASP A 324 -17.43 17.16 20.71
C ASP A 324 -16.15 16.80 19.94
N PRO A 325 -14.95 17.09 20.48
CA PRO A 325 -13.68 16.84 19.78
C PRO A 325 -13.45 15.36 19.46
N ASP A 326 -13.80 14.46 20.38
CA ASP A 326 -13.52 13.03 20.24
C ASP A 326 -14.42 12.38 19.20
N LYS A 327 -15.69 12.80 19.12
CA LYS A 327 -16.61 12.37 18.06
C LYS A 327 -16.16 12.87 16.69
N LEU A 328 -15.70 14.10 16.60
CA LEU A 328 -15.17 14.63 15.34
C LEU A 328 -13.92 13.88 14.92
N MET A 329 -12.98 13.61 15.85
CA MET A 329 -11.78 12.84 15.52
C MET A 329 -12.11 11.43 15.09
N ALA A 330 -13.05 10.74 15.75
CA ALA A 330 -13.52 9.42 15.32
C ALA A 330 -14.08 9.43 13.89
N LYS A 331 -14.80 10.50 13.51
CA LYS A 331 -15.30 10.73 12.15
C LYS A 331 -14.17 10.98 11.15
N LEU A 332 -13.19 11.82 11.51
CA LEU A 332 -12.04 12.14 10.66
C LEU A 332 -11.14 10.93 10.44
N TYR A 333 -10.89 10.09 11.44
CA TYR A 333 -10.16 8.83 11.30
C TYR A 333 -10.79 7.91 10.24
N LYS A 334 -12.11 7.84 10.18
CA LYS A 334 -12.80 6.99 9.20
C LYS A 334 -12.82 7.57 7.78
N LEU A 335 -12.79 8.89 7.63
CA LEU A 335 -13.04 9.56 6.36
C LEU A 335 -11.78 10.18 5.73
N THR A 336 -10.66 10.20 6.44
CA THR A 336 -9.41 10.85 6.01
C THR A 336 -8.20 9.96 6.27
N PRO A 337 -7.02 10.27 5.71
CA PRO A 337 -5.77 9.55 5.99
C PRO A 337 -5.20 9.78 7.41
N LEU A 338 -5.95 10.40 8.33
CA LEU A 338 -5.58 10.47 9.75
C LEU A 338 -5.55 9.09 10.42
N GLU A 339 -6.23 8.10 9.87
CA GLU A 339 -6.04 6.68 10.13
C GLU A 339 -5.82 5.99 8.80
N ASP A 340 -4.70 5.28 8.66
CA ASP A 340 -4.33 4.63 7.42
C ASP A 340 -3.69 3.27 7.69
N ALA A 341 -3.71 2.41 6.67
CA ALA A 341 -3.15 1.07 6.71
C ALA A 341 -1.76 1.04 6.07
N PHE A 342 -0.77 0.58 6.81
CA PHE A 342 0.56 0.29 6.27
C PHE A 342 0.64 -1.18 5.87
N ALA A 343 0.75 -1.44 4.57
CA ALA A 343 0.91 -2.79 4.03
C ALA A 343 2.36 -3.25 4.13
N CYS A 344 2.60 -4.43 4.68
CA CYS A 344 3.91 -5.07 4.77
C CYS A 344 4.08 -6.11 3.65
N ASN A 345 5.26 -6.13 3.03
CA ASN A 345 5.69 -7.13 2.08
C ASN A 345 7.22 -7.28 2.19
N PHE A 346 7.68 -8.20 3.04
CA PHE A 346 9.09 -8.38 3.39
C PHE A 346 9.82 -9.18 2.32
N ASN A 347 9.96 -8.56 1.15
CA ASN A 347 10.70 -9.13 0.04
C ASN A 347 12.17 -8.69 0.15
N VAL A 348 13.07 -9.65 0.33
CA VAL A 348 14.51 -9.46 0.59
C VAL A 348 15.32 -10.34 -0.35
N LEU A 349 16.50 -9.87 -0.74
CA LEU A 349 17.46 -10.67 -1.50
C LEU A 349 18.28 -11.55 -0.54
N ILE A 350 18.24 -12.85 -0.76
CA ILE A 350 19.13 -13.83 -0.11
C ILE A 350 19.98 -14.50 -1.17
N ALA A 351 21.28 -14.27 -1.13
CA ALA A 351 22.22 -14.73 -2.14
C ALA A 351 21.76 -14.37 -3.58
N GLY A 352 21.31 -13.12 -3.77
CA GLY A 352 20.86 -12.61 -5.08
C GLY A 352 19.48 -13.09 -5.53
N SER A 353 18.77 -13.89 -4.74
CA SER A 353 17.42 -14.37 -5.06
C SER A 353 16.37 -13.68 -4.19
N PRO A 354 15.31 -13.07 -4.78
CA PRO A 354 14.26 -12.43 -4.03
C PRO A 354 13.37 -13.48 -3.33
N LYS A 355 13.18 -13.30 -2.03
CA LYS A 355 12.31 -14.15 -1.20
C LYS A 355 11.43 -13.28 -0.32
N VAL A 356 10.18 -13.65 -0.15
CA VAL A 356 9.30 -13.06 0.88
C VAL A 356 9.44 -13.89 2.14
N LEU A 357 9.93 -13.29 3.21
CA LEU A 357 10.28 -13.98 4.44
C LEU A 357 9.54 -13.36 5.63
N GLY A 358 9.09 -14.19 6.56
CA GLY A 358 8.63 -13.76 7.87
C GLY A 358 9.78 -13.32 8.76
N VAL A 359 9.46 -12.66 9.88
CA VAL A 359 10.48 -12.14 10.81
C VAL A 359 11.40 -13.25 11.31
N ARG A 360 10.87 -14.43 11.67
CA ARG A 360 11.67 -15.57 12.12
C ARG A 360 12.68 -16.03 11.08
N GLN A 361 12.27 -16.14 9.83
CA GLN A 361 13.14 -16.55 8.72
C GLN A 361 14.20 -15.49 8.43
N ILE A 362 13.86 -14.20 8.54
CA ILE A 362 14.83 -13.10 8.43
C ILE A 362 15.88 -13.18 9.53
N LEU A 363 15.47 -13.46 10.78
CA LEU A 363 16.41 -13.64 11.90
C LEU A 363 17.31 -14.86 11.71
N GLU A 364 16.79 -15.95 11.14
CA GLU A 364 17.56 -17.14 10.80
C GLU A 364 18.65 -16.84 9.78
N GLU A 365 18.27 -16.25 8.64
CA GLU A 365 19.20 -15.88 7.56
C GLU A 365 20.24 -14.85 8.05
N TRP A 366 19.81 -13.84 8.82
CA TRP A 366 20.73 -12.85 9.39
C TRP A 366 21.70 -13.48 10.41
N ALA A 367 21.21 -14.36 11.28
CA ALA A 367 22.06 -15.02 12.29
C ALA A 367 23.09 -15.95 11.64
N ALA A 368 22.73 -16.66 10.58
CA ALA A 368 23.65 -17.47 9.80
C ALA A 368 24.73 -16.61 9.17
N TRP A 369 24.33 -15.55 8.46
CA TRP A 369 25.24 -14.59 7.83
C TRP A 369 26.14 -13.87 8.86
N ARG A 370 25.59 -13.41 9.98
CA ARG A 370 26.38 -12.75 11.03
C ARG A 370 27.38 -13.70 11.68
N THR A 371 27.00 -14.96 11.88
CA THR A 371 27.89 -16.00 12.41
C THR A 371 29.11 -16.18 11.49
N ASP A 372 28.92 -16.22 10.19
CA ASP A 372 29.99 -16.29 9.22
C ASP A 372 30.89 -15.04 9.27
N SER A 373 30.31 -13.84 9.27
CA SER A 373 31.05 -12.58 9.42
C SER A 373 31.92 -12.54 10.67
N VAL A 374 31.38 -13.01 11.82
CA VAL A 374 32.15 -13.07 13.07
C VAL A 374 33.27 -14.10 12.99
N LYS A 375 33.03 -15.26 12.41
CA LYS A 375 34.08 -16.29 12.18
C LYS A 375 35.19 -15.76 11.27
N ARG A 376 34.87 -15.11 10.17
CA ARG A 376 35.81 -14.48 9.24
C ARG A 376 36.69 -13.44 9.97
N ARG A 377 36.05 -12.56 10.76
CA ARG A 377 36.79 -11.60 11.62
C ARG A 377 37.76 -12.31 12.55
N ILE A 378 37.32 -13.32 13.29
CA ILE A 378 38.19 -14.06 14.23
C ILE A 378 39.33 -14.71 13.47
N PHE A 379 39.06 -15.34 12.34
CA PHE A 379 40.09 -15.97 11.49
C PHE A 379 41.13 -14.95 11.00
N PHE A 380 40.67 -13.77 10.55
CA PHE A 380 41.57 -12.70 10.12
C PHE A 380 42.47 -12.20 11.27
N VAL A 381 41.90 -11.96 12.45
CA VAL A 381 42.64 -11.54 13.65
C VAL A 381 43.62 -12.61 14.09
N LEU A 382 43.18 -13.90 14.05
CA LEU A 382 43.99 -15.06 14.35
C LEU A 382 45.19 -15.16 13.40
N GLY A 383 44.97 -14.98 12.09
CA GLY A 383 46.04 -14.95 11.09
C GLY A 383 47.12 -13.90 11.44
N LYS A 384 46.66 -12.64 11.63
CA LYS A 384 47.58 -11.54 12.02
C LYS A 384 48.37 -11.81 13.33
N LYS A 385 47.72 -12.45 14.32
CA LYS A 385 48.39 -12.81 15.58
C LYS A 385 49.39 -13.96 15.37
N LYS A 386 49.05 -14.94 14.54
CA LYS A 386 49.95 -16.04 14.15
C LYS A 386 51.20 -15.51 13.41
N ASP A 387 50.98 -14.58 12.46
CA ASP A 387 52.12 -13.93 11.75
C ASP A 387 53.01 -13.19 12.71
N LYS A 388 52.42 -12.40 13.63
CA LYS A 388 53.20 -11.70 14.67
C LYS A 388 53.94 -12.68 15.61
N LEU A 389 53.28 -13.77 16.02
CA LEU A 389 53.90 -14.82 16.83
C LEU A 389 55.07 -15.48 16.09
N HIS A 390 54.90 -15.72 14.78
CA HIS A 390 55.94 -16.27 13.92
C HIS A 390 57.21 -15.40 13.91
N LEU A 391 57.03 -14.08 13.70
CA LEU A 391 58.13 -13.10 13.79
C LEU A 391 58.82 -13.09 15.15
N LEU A 392 58.02 -13.08 16.24
CA LEU A 392 58.57 -13.08 17.60
C LEU A 392 59.30 -14.38 17.95
N LYS A 393 58.89 -15.54 17.39
CA LYS A 393 59.63 -16.79 17.55
C LYS A 393 61.00 -16.75 16.90
N GLY A 394 61.15 -16.15 15.72
CA GLY A 394 62.41 -15.92 15.04
C GLY A 394 63.29 -14.99 15.86
N LEU A 395 62.73 -13.87 16.32
CA LEU A 395 63.44 -12.95 17.20
C LEU A 395 63.96 -13.62 18.49
N LYS A 396 63.12 -14.46 19.15
CA LYS A 396 63.53 -15.17 20.37
C LYS A 396 64.74 -16.07 20.13
N ARG A 397 64.87 -16.75 18.98
CA ARG A 397 66.00 -17.59 18.63
C ARG A 397 67.29 -16.76 18.53
N ILE A 398 67.21 -15.58 17.93
CA ILE A 398 68.37 -14.68 17.79
C ILE A 398 68.74 -13.99 19.11
N LEU A 399 67.72 -13.61 19.90
CA LEU A 399 67.97 -13.01 21.21
C LEU A 399 68.64 -13.95 22.22
N LEU A 400 68.65 -15.27 21.98
CA LEU A 400 69.39 -16.25 22.76
C LEU A 400 70.89 -16.21 22.47
N ASP A 401 71.32 -15.74 21.31
CA ASP A 401 72.75 -15.59 20.92
C ASP A 401 72.93 -14.37 20.00
N ILE A 402 72.85 -13.19 20.61
CA ILE A 402 72.94 -11.90 19.91
C ILE A 402 74.28 -11.67 19.31
N ASP A 403 75.36 -12.07 20.04
CA ASP A 403 76.72 -11.85 19.59
C ASP A 403 76.98 -12.61 18.28
N LYS A 404 76.39 -13.80 18.12
CA LYS A 404 76.43 -14.56 16.87
C LYS A 404 75.66 -13.84 15.75
N ALA A 405 74.54 -13.23 16.02
CA ALA A 405 73.79 -12.49 15.00
C ALA A 405 74.57 -11.25 14.52
N ILE A 406 75.16 -10.47 15.47
CA ILE A 406 75.96 -9.32 15.14
C ILE A 406 77.20 -9.74 14.36
N LYS A 407 77.83 -10.84 14.74
CA LYS A 407 78.99 -11.40 14.03
C LYS A 407 78.66 -11.78 12.59
N ILE A 408 77.57 -12.52 12.36
CA ILE A 408 77.07 -12.88 11.01
C ILE A 408 76.88 -11.63 10.16
N ILE A 409 76.14 -10.63 10.66
CA ILE A 409 75.86 -9.42 9.92
C ILE A 409 77.11 -8.64 9.58
N ARG A 410 78.08 -8.57 10.51
CA ARG A 410 79.29 -7.81 10.35
C ARG A 410 80.34 -8.50 9.45
N GLU A 411 80.35 -9.84 9.43
CA GLU A 411 81.33 -10.63 8.65
C GLU A 411 80.78 -10.97 7.24
N THR A 412 79.52 -10.66 6.93
CA THR A 412 78.96 -10.83 5.60
C THR A 412 79.43 -9.71 4.68
N GLU A 413 80.01 -10.06 3.53
CA GLU A 413 80.59 -9.09 2.60
C GLU A 413 79.53 -8.39 1.74
N GLU A 414 78.51 -9.12 1.28
CA GLU A 414 77.48 -8.57 0.45
C GLU A 414 76.13 -8.43 1.21
N GLU A 415 75.47 -7.27 1.08
CA GLU A 415 74.13 -6.98 1.71
C GLU A 415 73.14 -8.01 1.42
N ALA A 416 73.05 -8.53 0.15
CA ALA A 416 72.13 -9.55 -0.28
C ALA A 416 72.28 -10.90 0.44
N GLU A 417 73.47 -11.21 0.98
CA GLU A 417 73.77 -12.44 1.70
C GLU A 417 73.43 -12.40 3.19
N VAL A 418 73.16 -11.21 3.77
CA VAL A 418 72.88 -11.07 5.20
C VAL A 418 71.68 -11.88 5.61
N ILE A 419 70.57 -11.84 4.83
CA ILE A 419 69.35 -12.59 5.13
C ILE A 419 69.58 -14.12 5.00
N PRO A 420 70.16 -14.68 3.90
CA PRO A 420 70.48 -16.08 3.81
C PRO A 420 71.40 -16.58 4.93
N ASN A 421 72.43 -15.80 5.32
CA ASN A 421 73.35 -16.18 6.37
C ASN A 421 72.72 -16.21 7.78
N LEU A 422 71.79 -15.29 8.06
CA LEU A 422 70.96 -15.32 9.27
C LEU A 422 70.02 -16.53 9.28
N MET A 423 69.41 -16.85 8.14
CA MET A 423 68.54 -18.05 8.00
C MET A 423 69.30 -19.34 8.34
N ILE A 424 70.50 -19.53 7.77
CA ILE A 424 71.34 -20.71 7.99
C ILE A 424 71.84 -20.72 9.43
N GLY A 425 72.30 -19.57 9.94
CA GLY A 425 72.94 -19.45 11.27
C GLY A 425 71.99 -19.75 12.43
N PHE A 426 70.70 -19.43 12.28
CA PHE A 426 69.70 -19.54 13.36
C PHE A 426 68.60 -20.55 13.05
N GLY A 427 68.55 -21.13 11.83
CA GLY A 427 67.47 -22.02 11.38
C GLY A 427 66.10 -21.31 11.39
N ILE A 428 66.08 -20.06 10.89
CA ILE A 428 64.87 -19.22 10.74
C ILE A 428 64.54 -19.06 9.26
N ASP A 429 63.31 -18.70 8.95
CA ASP A 429 62.93 -18.44 7.56
C ASP A 429 63.24 -16.96 7.17
N GLN A 430 63.03 -16.67 5.87
CA GLN A 430 63.35 -15.37 5.28
C GLN A 430 62.58 -14.22 5.97
N ILE A 431 61.27 -14.38 6.22
CA ILE A 431 60.45 -13.33 6.82
C ILE A 431 60.92 -13.01 8.26
N GLN A 432 61.32 -14.03 9.02
CA GLN A 432 61.89 -13.89 10.33
C GLN A 432 63.27 -13.20 10.29
N ALA A 433 64.11 -13.59 9.32
CA ALA A 433 65.44 -13.02 9.13
C ALA A 433 65.38 -11.53 8.75
N GLU A 434 64.50 -11.16 7.79
CA GLU A 434 64.24 -9.76 7.41
C GLU A 434 63.79 -8.93 8.61
N TYR A 435 62.77 -9.43 9.37
CA TYR A 435 62.27 -8.73 10.55
C TYR A 435 63.35 -8.47 11.59
N VAL A 436 64.28 -9.40 11.75
CA VAL A 436 65.37 -9.29 12.71
C VAL A 436 66.47 -8.37 12.23
N ALA A 437 66.85 -8.42 10.95
CA ALA A 437 67.83 -7.52 10.36
C ALA A 437 67.46 -6.03 10.48
N GLU A 438 66.14 -5.73 10.46
CA GLU A 438 65.61 -4.37 10.64
C GLU A 438 65.51 -3.90 12.09
N ILE A 439 65.88 -4.71 13.08
CA ILE A 439 65.82 -4.30 14.49
C ILE A 439 66.85 -3.21 14.81
N LYS A 440 66.34 -2.12 15.36
CA LYS A 440 67.20 -1.02 15.81
C LYS A 440 68.11 -1.47 16.96
N LEU A 441 69.42 -1.24 16.88
CA LEU A 441 70.41 -1.63 17.89
C LEU A 441 70.02 -1.29 19.34
N ARG A 442 69.33 -0.15 19.57
CA ARG A 442 68.82 0.25 20.89
C ARG A 442 67.81 -0.73 21.48
N ASN A 443 67.20 -1.58 20.65
CA ASN A 443 66.18 -2.57 21.05
C ASN A 443 66.82 -3.93 21.42
N ILE A 444 68.13 -4.05 21.42
CA ILE A 444 68.87 -5.28 21.77
C ILE A 444 69.29 -5.26 23.25
N ASN A 445 68.47 -4.70 24.12
CA ASN A 445 68.76 -4.67 25.56
C ASN A 445 67.97 -5.71 26.35
N LYS A 446 68.42 -6.04 27.56
CA LYS A 446 67.81 -7.05 28.42
C LYS A 446 66.30 -6.78 28.70
N GLU A 447 65.93 -5.53 28.87
CA GLU A 447 64.54 -5.14 29.13
C GLU A 447 63.64 -5.42 27.92
N TYR A 448 64.07 -5.08 26.72
CA TYR A 448 63.36 -5.34 25.49
C TYR A 448 63.15 -6.87 25.26
N ILE A 449 64.21 -7.66 25.53
CA ILE A 449 64.14 -9.14 25.41
C ILE A 449 63.09 -9.71 26.36
N LEU A 450 63.11 -9.32 27.62
CA LEU A 450 62.11 -9.78 28.61
C LEU A 450 60.68 -9.35 28.23
N LYS A 451 60.52 -8.12 27.74
CA LYS A 451 59.23 -7.63 27.26
C LYS A 451 58.71 -8.45 26.11
N ARG A 452 59.53 -8.74 25.10
CA ARG A 452 59.16 -9.55 23.93
C ARG A 452 58.85 -11.00 24.27
N THR A 453 59.54 -11.59 25.24
CA THR A 453 59.23 -12.95 25.72
C THR A 453 57.87 -12.99 26.37
N ARG A 454 57.52 -12.05 27.24
CA ARG A 454 56.20 -11.94 27.87
C ARG A 454 55.11 -11.70 26.83
N GLU A 455 55.37 -10.83 25.83
CA GLU A 455 54.42 -10.65 24.69
C GLU A 455 54.19 -11.95 23.91
N THR A 456 55.22 -12.77 23.74
CA THR A 456 55.13 -14.03 23.01
C THR A 456 54.21 -15.03 23.75
N ASP A 457 54.37 -15.13 25.06
CA ASP A 457 53.55 -16.05 25.87
C ASP A 457 52.09 -15.56 25.95
N ALA A 458 51.85 -14.27 26.21
CA ALA A 458 50.50 -13.69 26.15
C ALA A 458 49.83 -13.85 24.76
N LEU A 459 50.63 -13.71 23.68
CA LEU A 459 50.11 -13.87 22.33
C LEU A 459 49.74 -15.32 22.00
N ARG A 460 50.43 -16.30 22.58
CA ARG A 460 50.04 -17.71 22.48
C ARG A 460 48.69 -17.98 23.14
N ASP A 461 48.55 -17.50 24.40
CA ASP A 461 47.30 -17.67 25.13
C ASP A 461 46.11 -17.02 24.38
N GLU A 462 46.34 -15.84 23.76
CA GLU A 462 45.35 -15.17 22.93
C GLU A 462 45.03 -15.94 21.65
N ILE A 463 46.03 -16.59 21.02
CA ILE A 463 45.83 -17.43 19.83
C ILE A 463 45.02 -18.69 20.19
N ASP A 464 45.37 -19.37 21.27
CA ASP A 464 44.69 -20.56 21.75
C ASP A 464 43.26 -20.24 22.11
N ASP A 465 42.96 -19.08 22.74
CA ASP A 465 41.61 -18.62 23.05
C ASP A 465 40.81 -18.30 21.78
N LEU A 466 41.41 -17.69 20.76
CA LEU A 466 40.78 -17.40 19.48
C LEU A 466 40.51 -18.67 18.68
N GLU A 467 41.40 -19.68 18.71
CA GLU A 467 41.18 -20.97 18.08
C GLU A 467 40.02 -21.72 18.75
N ASP A 468 39.99 -21.73 20.08
CA ASP A 468 38.86 -22.31 20.83
C ASP A 468 37.54 -21.57 20.54
N LEU A 469 37.59 -20.22 20.49
CA LEU A 469 36.46 -19.41 20.12
C LEU A 469 35.93 -19.73 18.71
N LEU A 470 36.81 -19.88 17.73
CA LEU A 470 36.44 -20.20 16.34
C LEU A 470 35.79 -21.58 16.24
N ASN A 471 36.29 -22.55 17.02
CA ASN A 471 35.78 -23.93 17.01
C ASN A 471 34.53 -24.14 17.87
N SER A 472 34.15 -23.17 18.69
CA SER A 472 32.99 -23.26 19.60
C SER A 472 31.80 -22.45 19.11
N PRO A 473 30.76 -23.07 18.51
CA PRO A 473 29.56 -22.36 18.07
C PRO A 473 28.85 -21.62 19.21
N LYS A 474 28.94 -22.15 20.45
CA LYS A 474 28.38 -21.50 21.64
C LYS A 474 29.08 -20.18 21.97
N ARG A 475 30.42 -20.16 21.88
CA ARG A 475 31.21 -18.95 22.14
C ARG A 475 30.97 -17.90 21.05
N VAL A 476 30.90 -18.28 19.77
CA VAL A 476 30.59 -17.38 18.66
C VAL A 476 29.19 -16.76 18.85
N LYS A 477 28.17 -17.55 19.19
CA LYS A 477 26.85 -17.03 19.54
C LYS A 477 26.89 -16.04 20.71
N LYS A 478 27.69 -16.32 21.74
CA LYS A 478 27.84 -15.41 22.89
C LYS A 478 28.40 -14.06 22.47
N VAL A 479 29.39 -14.02 21.57
CA VAL A 479 29.93 -12.78 21.01
C VAL A 479 28.84 -11.97 20.30
N ILE A 480 28.02 -12.62 19.47
CA ILE A 480 26.90 -11.95 18.78
C ILE A 480 25.89 -11.39 19.78
N VAL A 481 25.55 -12.15 20.83
CA VAL A 481 24.63 -11.69 21.89
C VAL A 481 25.20 -10.48 22.63
N GLU A 482 26.50 -10.47 22.94
CA GLU A 482 27.18 -9.34 23.61
C GLU A 482 27.17 -8.10 22.71
N GLU A 483 27.39 -8.24 21.40
CA GLU A 483 27.33 -7.14 20.43
C GLU A 483 25.91 -6.58 20.30
N LEU A 484 24.87 -7.44 20.22
CA LEU A 484 23.46 -7.03 20.20
C LEU A 484 23.08 -6.25 21.46
N ASN A 485 23.45 -6.75 22.64
CA ASN A 485 23.19 -6.06 23.91
C ASN A 485 23.91 -4.71 24.01
N ALA A 486 25.15 -4.63 23.51
CA ALA A 486 25.91 -3.38 23.47
C ALA A 486 25.25 -2.36 22.52
N ALA A 487 24.81 -2.78 21.35
CA ALA A 487 24.08 -1.94 20.38
C ALA A 487 22.74 -1.45 20.96
N ALA A 488 21.94 -2.35 21.56
CA ALA A 488 20.68 -2.01 22.22
C ALA A 488 20.86 -1.01 23.37
N LYS A 489 21.88 -1.21 24.20
CA LYS A 489 22.18 -0.32 25.33
C LYS A 489 22.63 1.07 24.88
N LYS A 490 23.41 1.14 23.80
CA LYS A 490 24.04 2.40 23.35
C LYS A 490 23.12 3.23 22.47
N TYR A 491 22.30 2.59 21.65
CA TYR A 491 21.51 3.25 20.60
C TYR A 491 20.00 2.98 20.68
N GLY A 492 19.56 2.13 21.62
CA GLY A 492 18.15 1.86 21.83
C GLY A 492 17.42 3.09 22.36
N GLU A 493 16.36 3.48 21.68
CA GLU A 493 15.44 4.54 22.10
C GLU A 493 14.06 3.95 22.44
N PRO A 494 13.25 4.61 23.28
CA PRO A 494 11.86 4.20 23.51
C PRO A 494 11.07 4.21 22.21
N ARG A 495 10.02 3.37 22.14
CA ARG A 495 9.07 3.38 21.01
C ARG A 495 8.49 4.77 20.79
N ARG A 496 8.35 5.15 19.53
CA ARG A 496 7.64 6.37 19.11
C ARG A 496 6.15 6.13 18.89
N THR A 497 5.82 5.03 18.22
CA THR A 497 4.42 4.65 17.96
C THR A 497 3.84 3.98 19.19
N SER A 498 2.82 4.56 19.79
CA SER A 498 2.09 3.92 20.90
C SER A 498 1.18 2.82 20.38
N ILE A 499 0.94 1.82 21.22
CA ILE A 499 0.02 0.72 20.91
C ILE A 499 -1.30 1.00 21.61
N VAL A 500 -2.40 0.90 20.87
CA VAL A 500 -3.76 1.09 21.36
C VAL A 500 -4.59 -0.14 21.01
N TYR A 501 -5.36 -0.62 21.99
CA TYR A 501 -6.19 -1.80 21.80
C TYR A 501 -7.58 -1.43 21.26
N PRO A 502 -8.22 -2.32 20.45
CA PRO A 502 -9.53 -2.04 19.84
C PRO A 502 -10.64 -1.66 20.84
N HIS A 503 -10.58 -2.16 22.08
CA HIS A 503 -11.56 -1.84 23.13
C HIS A 503 -11.38 -0.42 23.72
N GLU A 504 -10.24 0.22 23.52
CA GLU A 504 -9.96 1.58 23.97
C GLU A 504 -10.41 2.62 22.94
N ILE A 505 -10.81 2.17 21.74
CA ILE A 505 -11.14 3.05 20.62
C ILE A 505 -12.61 3.39 20.62
N THR A 506 -12.92 4.69 20.66
CA THR A 506 -14.28 5.18 20.39
C THR A 506 -14.62 4.93 18.93
N SER A 507 -15.55 4.01 18.66
CA SER A 507 -15.98 3.73 17.29
C SER A 507 -16.92 4.82 16.80
N TYR A 508 -16.62 5.39 15.63
CA TYR A 508 -17.58 6.17 14.88
C TYR A 508 -18.56 5.20 14.22
N THR A 509 -19.74 5.06 14.79
CA THR A 509 -20.92 4.67 14.03
C THR A 509 -21.34 5.90 13.24
N PRO A 510 -21.46 5.86 11.91
CA PRO A 510 -22.22 6.87 11.21
C PRO A 510 -23.60 6.85 11.89
N GLU A 511 -23.91 7.79 12.72
CA GLU A 511 -25.28 8.20 12.88
C GLU A 511 -25.70 8.42 11.42
N GLU A 512 -26.62 7.60 10.91
CA GLU A 512 -27.38 8.01 9.74
C GLU A 512 -27.75 9.44 10.10
N GLU A 513 -27.19 10.43 9.36
CA GLU A 513 -27.67 11.80 9.51
C GLU A 513 -29.14 11.63 9.33
N GLN A 514 -29.91 11.69 10.43
CA GLN A 514 -31.34 11.85 10.38
C GLN A 514 -31.49 13.23 9.73
N LYS A 515 -31.38 13.24 8.39
CA LYS A 515 -31.84 14.36 7.60
C LYS A 515 -33.28 14.47 8.03
N GLU A 516 -33.64 15.59 8.64
CA GLU A 516 -35.04 15.86 9.02
C GLU A 516 -35.90 15.45 7.84
N GLU A 517 -36.71 14.40 8.03
CA GLU A 517 -37.58 13.92 6.98
C GLU A 517 -38.75 14.92 6.89
N TYR A 518 -38.86 15.58 5.78
CA TYR A 518 -39.94 16.49 5.46
C TYR A 518 -40.75 15.98 4.26
N PRO A 519 -42.04 16.30 4.15
CA PRO A 519 -42.87 15.89 3.04
C PRO A 519 -42.39 16.53 1.73
N VAL A 520 -42.41 15.75 0.66
CA VAL A 520 -42.07 16.19 -0.70
C VAL A 520 -42.97 15.53 -1.70
N THR A 521 -43.20 16.18 -2.83
CA THR A 521 -43.82 15.58 -4.01
C THR A 521 -42.76 15.36 -5.08
N VAL A 522 -42.72 14.15 -5.65
CA VAL A 522 -41.79 13.80 -6.71
C VAL A 522 -42.49 13.64 -8.03
N PHE A 523 -41.83 14.05 -9.09
CA PHE A 523 -42.34 14.03 -10.46
C PHE A 523 -41.34 13.32 -11.38
N LEU A 524 -41.84 12.38 -12.18
CA LEU A 524 -41.07 11.72 -13.24
C LEU A 524 -41.72 12.05 -14.59
N SER A 525 -40.89 12.57 -15.52
CA SER A 525 -41.31 12.82 -16.88
C SER A 525 -41.16 11.59 -17.80
N ARG A 526 -41.73 11.62 -18.99
CA ARG A 526 -41.60 10.52 -19.96
C ARG A 526 -40.17 10.35 -20.49
N GLU A 527 -39.44 11.45 -20.63
CA GLU A 527 -38.05 11.43 -21.08
C GLU A 527 -37.03 11.21 -19.93
N GLY A 528 -37.48 10.91 -18.70
CA GLY A 528 -36.61 10.54 -17.58
C GLY A 528 -36.04 11.72 -16.78
N TYR A 529 -36.71 12.88 -16.80
CA TYR A 529 -36.43 13.98 -15.89
C TYR A 529 -37.15 13.77 -14.55
N PHE A 530 -36.44 14.02 -13.47
CA PHE A 530 -36.93 13.82 -12.12
C PHE A 530 -36.88 15.11 -11.31
N LYS A 531 -37.93 15.40 -10.54
CA LYS A 531 -37.96 16.54 -9.62
C LYS A 531 -38.44 16.12 -8.24
N LYS A 532 -37.81 16.62 -7.21
CA LYS A 532 -38.26 16.54 -5.83
C LYS A 532 -38.62 17.95 -5.38
N ILE A 533 -39.87 18.20 -5.01
CA ILE A 533 -40.39 19.54 -4.75
C ILE A 533 -41.05 19.55 -3.38
N THR A 534 -40.75 20.55 -2.57
CA THR A 534 -41.37 20.75 -1.26
C THR A 534 -42.81 21.30 -1.41
N PRO A 535 -43.73 20.99 -0.46
CA PRO A 535 -45.10 21.52 -0.50
C PRO A 535 -45.15 23.05 -0.51
N ALA A 536 -44.21 23.73 0.14
CA ALA A 536 -44.09 25.17 0.12
C ALA A 536 -43.80 25.73 -1.27
N SER A 537 -42.87 25.07 -2.00
CA SER A 537 -42.54 25.43 -3.39
C SER A 537 -43.69 25.16 -4.36
N LEU A 538 -44.45 24.07 -4.17
CA LEU A 538 -45.62 23.73 -5.00
C LEU A 538 -46.79 24.68 -4.81
N ARG A 539 -47.00 25.22 -3.59
CA ARG A 539 -48.04 26.22 -3.34
C ARG A 539 -47.75 27.56 -4.05
N MET A 540 -46.47 27.89 -4.25
CA MET A 540 -46.07 29.09 -4.98
C MET A 540 -46.21 28.96 -6.49
N ASN A 541 -45.95 27.80 -7.05
CA ASN A 541 -46.10 27.47 -8.46
C ASN A 541 -46.31 25.95 -8.63
N SER A 542 -47.48 25.55 -9.06
CA SER A 542 -47.86 24.14 -9.30
C SER A 542 -47.61 23.69 -10.73
N GLU A 543 -47.46 24.63 -11.68
CA GLU A 543 -47.28 24.31 -13.08
C GLU A 543 -45.86 23.77 -13.34
N GLN A 544 -45.82 22.51 -13.82
CA GLN A 544 -44.56 21.80 -14.04
C GLN A 544 -43.98 22.12 -15.42
N LYS A 545 -42.76 22.60 -15.44
CA LYS A 545 -42.03 22.77 -16.72
C LYS A 545 -41.45 21.44 -17.18
N PHE A 546 -41.75 21.06 -18.41
CA PHE A 546 -41.17 19.92 -19.12
C PHE A 546 -40.33 20.41 -20.29
N LYS A 547 -39.50 19.52 -20.84
CA LYS A 547 -38.82 19.72 -22.11
C LYS A 547 -39.85 19.72 -23.25
N GLU A 548 -39.54 20.37 -24.38
CA GLU A 548 -40.42 20.37 -25.53
C GLU A 548 -40.68 18.93 -26.02
N GLY A 549 -41.93 18.54 -26.12
CA GLY A 549 -42.36 17.16 -26.46
C GLY A 549 -42.43 16.18 -25.29
N ASP A 550 -41.95 16.54 -24.09
CA ASP A 550 -42.01 15.70 -22.89
C ASP A 550 -43.30 15.98 -22.08
N ALA A 551 -43.71 15.01 -21.26
CA ALA A 551 -44.90 15.10 -20.42
C ALA A 551 -44.70 14.37 -19.08
N LEU A 552 -45.60 14.66 -18.14
CA LEU A 552 -45.64 13.95 -16.87
C LEU A 552 -45.93 12.47 -17.11
N ARG A 553 -45.14 11.60 -16.44
CA ARG A 553 -45.38 10.14 -16.41
C ARG A 553 -45.95 9.70 -15.08
N GLN A 554 -45.34 10.08 -13.98
CA GLN A 554 -45.74 9.69 -12.61
C GLN A 554 -45.48 10.81 -11.60
N THR A 555 -46.32 10.84 -10.55
CA THR A 555 -46.16 11.70 -9.40
C THR A 555 -46.45 10.94 -8.13
N PHE A 556 -45.72 11.20 -7.04
CA PHE A 556 -45.94 10.61 -5.73
C PHE A 556 -45.69 11.64 -4.63
N GLU A 557 -46.47 11.57 -3.57
CA GLU A 557 -46.19 12.25 -2.31
C GLU A 557 -45.43 11.31 -1.37
N THR A 558 -44.40 11.80 -0.75
CA THR A 558 -43.51 10.98 0.06
C THR A 558 -42.64 11.85 1.02
N THR A 559 -41.64 11.25 1.68
CA THR A 559 -40.66 11.95 2.50
C THR A 559 -39.36 12.23 1.74
N SER A 560 -38.64 13.26 2.16
CA SER A 560 -37.42 13.76 1.50
C SER A 560 -36.29 12.72 1.38
N ASN A 561 -36.34 11.62 2.17
CA ASN A 561 -35.29 10.58 2.19
C ASN A 561 -35.83 9.18 1.87
N ALA A 562 -37.07 9.09 1.37
CA ALA A 562 -37.66 7.80 0.96
C ALA A 562 -36.78 7.09 -0.09
N GLU A 563 -36.81 5.76 -0.11
CA GLU A 563 -36.18 4.96 -1.15
C GLU A 563 -37.04 4.96 -2.43
N ALA A 564 -36.39 5.12 -3.58
CA ALA A 564 -37.02 5.07 -4.89
C ALA A 564 -36.31 4.02 -5.78
N MET A 565 -37.13 3.32 -6.57
CA MET A 565 -36.68 2.35 -7.57
C MET A 565 -37.14 2.81 -8.96
N PHE A 566 -36.18 2.93 -9.88
CA PHE A 566 -36.40 3.35 -11.26
C PHE A 566 -36.18 2.15 -12.20
N PHE A 567 -37.24 1.66 -12.82
CA PHE A 567 -37.18 0.59 -13.79
C PHE A 567 -36.89 1.14 -15.18
N THR A 568 -36.09 0.41 -15.95
CA THR A 568 -35.65 0.82 -17.29
C THR A 568 -36.15 -0.15 -18.37
N ASP A 569 -36.08 0.30 -19.60
CA ASP A 569 -36.46 -0.48 -20.81
C ASP A 569 -35.50 -1.65 -21.09
N GLN A 570 -34.35 -1.72 -20.41
CA GLN A 570 -33.36 -2.80 -20.53
C GLN A 570 -33.42 -3.83 -19.39
N CYS A 571 -34.58 -4.06 -18.81
CA CYS A 571 -34.83 -5.05 -17.75
C CYS A 571 -33.93 -4.81 -16.50
N GLN A 572 -33.64 -3.56 -16.17
CA GLN A 572 -32.84 -3.17 -15.02
C GLN A 572 -33.67 -2.30 -14.06
N VAL A 573 -33.23 -2.23 -12.80
CA VAL A 573 -33.76 -1.29 -11.82
C VAL A 573 -32.63 -0.62 -11.05
N TYR A 574 -32.73 0.70 -10.94
CA TYR A 574 -31.83 1.52 -10.16
C TYR A 574 -32.48 1.95 -8.85
N LYS A 575 -31.79 1.72 -7.75
CA LYS A 575 -32.21 2.04 -6.40
C LYS A 575 -31.45 3.22 -5.87
N THR A 576 -32.13 4.18 -5.29
CA THR A 576 -31.50 5.35 -4.67
C THR A 576 -32.41 5.95 -3.60
N ARG A 577 -31.85 6.75 -2.69
CA ARG A 577 -32.64 7.54 -1.74
C ARG A 577 -32.94 8.92 -2.33
N LEU A 578 -34.14 9.43 -2.11
CA LEU A 578 -34.55 10.76 -2.56
C LEU A 578 -33.71 11.89 -1.95
N GLY A 579 -33.05 11.61 -0.83
CA GLY A 579 -32.06 12.51 -0.22
C GLY A 579 -30.79 12.75 -1.07
N GLU A 580 -30.56 11.97 -2.14
CA GLU A 580 -29.46 12.18 -3.09
C GLU A 580 -29.80 13.23 -4.18
N PHE A 581 -31.07 13.65 -4.27
CA PHE A 581 -31.56 14.68 -5.18
C PHE A 581 -31.78 15.99 -4.42
N ASP A 582 -31.41 17.09 -5.04
CA ASP A 582 -31.67 18.41 -4.49
C ASP A 582 -33.16 18.80 -4.64
N ASP A 583 -33.66 19.65 -3.76
CA ASP A 583 -35.00 20.18 -3.88
C ASP A 583 -35.08 21.12 -5.09
N ALA A 584 -36.03 20.84 -5.97
CA ALA A 584 -36.24 21.57 -7.22
C ALA A 584 -37.45 22.52 -7.13
N LYS A 585 -37.56 23.44 -8.08
CA LYS A 585 -38.75 24.26 -8.30
C LYS A 585 -39.55 23.69 -9.48
N ALA A 586 -40.84 23.94 -9.53
CA ALA A 586 -41.71 23.54 -10.65
C ALA A 586 -41.19 24.08 -12.00
N SER A 587 -40.62 25.28 -12.00
CA SER A 587 -40.13 25.99 -13.19
C SER A 587 -38.83 25.48 -13.82
N VAL A 588 -38.14 24.49 -13.20
CA VAL A 588 -36.93 23.88 -13.76
C VAL A 588 -37.21 22.51 -14.36
N LEU A 589 -36.31 21.98 -15.20
CA LEU A 589 -36.49 20.63 -15.78
C LEU A 589 -36.26 19.51 -14.76
N GLY A 590 -35.42 19.75 -13.74
CA GLY A 590 -34.99 18.74 -12.77
C GLY A 590 -33.75 17.95 -13.20
N ASP A 591 -33.46 16.87 -12.44
CA ASP A 591 -32.34 16.00 -12.70
C ASP A 591 -32.64 15.01 -13.83
N TYR A 592 -31.76 14.88 -14.83
CA TYR A 592 -31.86 13.83 -15.85
C TYR A 592 -31.32 12.50 -15.28
N LEU A 593 -32.20 11.56 -15.04
CA LEU A 593 -31.94 10.30 -14.33
C LEU A 593 -30.80 9.45 -14.95
N PRO A 594 -30.73 9.28 -16.29
CA PRO A 594 -29.65 8.52 -16.90
C PRO A 594 -28.25 9.06 -16.53
N THR A 595 -28.09 10.36 -16.49
CA THR A 595 -26.83 10.98 -16.06
C THR A 595 -26.63 10.94 -14.55
N LYS A 596 -27.66 11.26 -13.76
CA LYS A 596 -27.59 11.31 -12.30
C LYS A 596 -27.30 9.95 -11.66
N LEU A 597 -27.93 8.90 -12.20
CA LEU A 597 -27.78 7.52 -11.70
C LEU A 597 -26.69 6.73 -12.43
N LYS A 598 -25.99 7.34 -13.39
CA LYS A 598 -24.94 6.71 -14.21
C LYS A 598 -25.43 5.43 -14.88
N MET A 599 -26.58 5.53 -15.58
CA MET A 599 -27.18 4.43 -16.31
C MET A 599 -26.35 4.04 -17.53
N ASP A 600 -26.57 2.84 -18.05
CA ASP A 600 -25.93 2.37 -19.28
C ASP A 600 -26.36 3.21 -20.50
N ALA A 601 -25.52 3.26 -21.54
CA ALA A 601 -25.80 4.06 -22.71
C ALA A 601 -27.09 3.59 -23.44
N GLY A 602 -27.99 4.53 -23.70
CA GLY A 602 -29.26 4.25 -24.39
C GLY A 602 -30.34 3.64 -23.51
N GLU A 603 -30.16 3.59 -22.20
CA GLU A 603 -31.14 3.10 -21.24
C GLU A 603 -32.09 4.22 -20.80
N ASN A 604 -33.44 3.94 -20.82
CA ASN A 604 -34.46 4.92 -20.48
C ASN A 604 -35.28 4.44 -19.27
N VAL A 605 -35.66 5.38 -18.40
CA VAL A 605 -36.51 5.10 -17.25
C VAL A 605 -37.96 5.01 -17.73
N ILE A 606 -38.63 3.87 -17.45
CA ILE A 606 -39.99 3.61 -17.85
C ILE A 606 -40.98 3.61 -16.68
N PHE A 607 -40.50 3.41 -15.45
CA PHE A 607 -41.41 3.33 -14.29
C PHE A 607 -40.65 3.66 -13.00
N MET A 608 -41.32 4.37 -12.10
CA MET A 608 -40.79 4.66 -10.75
C MET A 608 -41.73 4.04 -9.71
N VAL A 609 -41.14 3.48 -8.64
CA VAL A 609 -41.91 3.01 -7.50
C VAL A 609 -41.19 3.36 -6.19
N LEU A 610 -41.96 3.67 -5.17
CA LEU A 610 -41.51 3.87 -3.81
C LEU A 610 -41.89 2.63 -3.00
N PRO A 611 -40.90 1.75 -2.65
CA PRO A 611 -41.21 0.44 -2.07
C PRO A 611 -41.75 0.52 -0.63
N GLY A 612 -41.54 1.64 0.07
CA GLY A 612 -41.77 1.75 1.50
C GLY A 612 -40.70 1.01 2.33
N ALA A 613 -40.77 1.14 3.67
CA ALA A 613 -39.78 0.56 4.55
C ALA A 613 -39.83 -0.97 4.62
N ASP A 614 -41.01 -1.56 4.47
CA ASP A 614 -41.29 -2.98 4.60
C ASP A 614 -41.33 -3.73 3.26
N TYR A 615 -41.23 -3.03 2.13
CA TYR A 615 -41.33 -3.60 0.78
C TYR A 615 -42.62 -4.41 0.59
N ALA A 616 -43.75 -3.88 1.09
CA ALA A 616 -45.04 -4.52 0.98
C ALA A 616 -45.63 -4.41 -0.44
N GLY A 617 -46.54 -5.35 -0.78
CA GLY A 617 -47.20 -5.39 -2.08
C GLY A 617 -46.44 -6.16 -3.15
N SER A 618 -46.91 -6.00 -4.39
CA SER A 618 -46.35 -6.66 -5.57
C SER A 618 -46.22 -5.70 -6.75
N LEU A 619 -45.40 -6.05 -7.73
CA LEU A 619 -45.35 -5.42 -9.04
C LEU A 619 -45.90 -6.38 -10.08
N LEU A 620 -46.78 -5.86 -10.93
CA LEU A 620 -47.32 -6.57 -12.09
C LEU A 620 -46.61 -6.10 -13.34
N PHE A 621 -45.99 -7.04 -14.06
CA PHE A 621 -45.35 -6.80 -15.35
C PHE A 621 -46.21 -7.41 -16.44
N PHE A 622 -46.80 -6.56 -17.29
CA PHE A 622 -47.63 -6.96 -18.41
C PHE A 622 -46.76 -6.98 -19.67
N TYR A 623 -46.74 -8.13 -20.33
CA TYR A 623 -45.95 -8.32 -21.55
C TYR A 623 -46.84 -8.32 -22.79
N GLU A 624 -46.34 -7.86 -23.92
CA GLU A 624 -47.08 -7.79 -25.19
C GLU A 624 -47.62 -9.14 -25.62
N ASN A 625 -47.02 -10.26 -25.24
CA ASN A 625 -47.46 -11.61 -25.52
C ASN A 625 -48.68 -12.08 -24.67
N GLY A 626 -49.31 -11.17 -23.91
CA GLY A 626 -50.44 -11.45 -23.06
C GLY A 626 -50.16 -12.17 -21.76
N LYS A 627 -48.88 -12.35 -21.39
CA LYS A 627 -48.48 -12.87 -20.08
C LYS A 627 -48.37 -11.76 -19.07
N VAL A 628 -48.56 -12.11 -17.79
CA VAL A 628 -48.44 -11.21 -16.67
C VAL A 628 -47.63 -11.88 -15.56
N ALA A 629 -46.57 -11.22 -15.08
CA ALA A 629 -45.80 -11.66 -13.92
C ALA A 629 -46.19 -10.81 -12.71
N ARG A 630 -46.60 -11.45 -11.63
CA ARG A 630 -46.76 -10.81 -10.31
C ARG A 630 -45.53 -11.10 -9.48
N ILE A 631 -44.73 -10.08 -9.18
CA ILE A 631 -43.49 -10.19 -8.44
C ILE A 631 -43.65 -9.50 -7.10
N GLU A 632 -43.30 -10.18 -6.00
CA GLU A 632 -43.33 -9.59 -4.67
C GLU A 632 -42.33 -8.43 -4.59
N MET A 633 -42.73 -7.30 -3.99
CA MET A 633 -41.84 -6.14 -3.79
C MET A 633 -40.60 -6.54 -3.03
N LYS A 634 -40.66 -7.45 -2.07
CA LYS A 634 -39.51 -8.00 -1.30
C LYS A 634 -38.42 -8.62 -2.18
N ALA A 635 -38.73 -9.08 -3.40
CA ALA A 635 -37.73 -9.59 -4.34
C ALA A 635 -36.70 -8.54 -4.76
N TYR A 636 -36.98 -7.25 -4.57
CA TYR A 636 -36.10 -6.12 -4.87
C TYR A 636 -35.37 -5.60 -3.63
N GLN A 637 -35.67 -6.12 -2.44
CA GLN A 637 -34.95 -5.79 -1.21
C GLN A 637 -33.56 -6.45 -1.24
N THR A 638 -32.52 -5.72 -0.90
CA THR A 638 -31.13 -6.20 -0.89
C THR A 638 -30.49 -5.96 0.48
N ALA A 639 -29.71 -6.92 0.97
CA ALA A 639 -28.97 -6.81 2.22
C ALA A 639 -27.83 -5.78 2.17
N SER A 640 -27.39 -5.39 0.98
CA SER A 640 -26.37 -4.37 0.74
C SER A 640 -26.94 -3.23 -0.11
N ASN A 641 -26.39 -2.02 0.00
CA ASN A 641 -26.79 -0.85 -0.80
C ASN A 641 -26.39 -1.02 -2.28
N ARG A 642 -26.93 -2.04 -2.94
CA ARG A 642 -26.75 -2.21 -4.39
C ARG A 642 -27.61 -1.20 -5.13
N ARG A 643 -26.96 -0.26 -5.82
CA ARG A 643 -27.64 0.77 -6.60
C ARG A 643 -28.30 0.24 -7.88
N LYS A 644 -27.81 -0.83 -8.47
CA LYS A 644 -28.26 -1.41 -9.75
C LYS A 644 -28.55 -2.91 -9.60
N LEU A 645 -29.72 -3.36 -10.05
CA LEU A 645 -30.08 -4.75 -10.13
C LEU A 645 -30.42 -5.09 -11.58
N THR A 646 -29.73 -6.07 -12.14
CA THR A 646 -29.99 -6.62 -13.48
C THR A 646 -31.05 -7.70 -13.40
N GLY A 647 -31.76 -7.94 -14.50
CA GLY A 647 -32.84 -8.91 -14.56
C GLY A 647 -34.00 -8.53 -13.62
N ALA A 648 -34.38 -7.25 -13.64
CA ALA A 648 -35.48 -6.71 -12.84
C ALA A 648 -36.87 -7.24 -13.24
N TYR A 649 -37.03 -7.66 -14.47
CA TYR A 649 -38.18 -8.37 -15.03
C TYR A 649 -37.71 -9.21 -16.22
N SER A 650 -38.62 -10.02 -16.82
CA SER A 650 -38.26 -10.93 -17.91
C SER A 650 -38.01 -10.19 -19.23
N ASP A 651 -37.01 -10.61 -19.97
CA ASP A 651 -36.61 -10.14 -21.30
C ASP A 651 -37.23 -10.94 -22.47
N LYS A 652 -38.08 -11.92 -22.17
CA LYS A 652 -38.60 -12.88 -23.18
C LYS A 652 -39.71 -12.33 -24.07
N SER A 653 -40.28 -11.20 -23.73
CA SER A 653 -41.26 -10.47 -24.52
C SER A 653 -41.20 -8.99 -24.19
N PRO A 654 -41.47 -8.09 -25.15
CA PRO A 654 -41.55 -6.66 -24.85
C PRO A 654 -42.55 -6.39 -23.71
N LEU A 655 -42.20 -5.40 -22.89
CA LEU A 655 -43.03 -4.98 -21.77
C LEU A 655 -44.08 -3.96 -22.24
N ALA A 656 -45.37 -4.25 -21.99
CA ALA A 656 -46.46 -3.32 -22.28
C ALA A 656 -46.60 -2.27 -21.16
N CYS A 657 -46.67 -2.72 -19.89
CA CYS A 657 -46.66 -1.78 -18.75
C CYS A 657 -46.27 -2.46 -17.44
N ILE A 658 -45.95 -1.63 -16.43
CA ILE A 658 -45.72 -2.02 -15.02
C ILE A 658 -46.82 -1.37 -14.18
N ARG A 659 -47.36 -2.12 -13.21
CA ARG A 659 -48.28 -1.58 -12.22
C ARG A 659 -47.88 -2.05 -10.82
N ARG A 660 -48.03 -1.19 -9.86
CA ARG A 660 -47.94 -1.55 -8.43
C ARG A 660 -49.31 -2.12 -7.99
N LEU A 661 -49.25 -3.17 -7.20
CA LEU A 661 -50.41 -3.83 -6.62
C LEU A 661 -50.18 -3.90 -5.09
N ASP A 662 -50.95 -3.13 -4.36
CA ASP A 662 -50.95 -3.17 -2.89
C ASP A 662 -52.04 -4.12 -2.37
N GLU A 663 -53.24 -4.10 -2.98
CA GLU A 663 -54.35 -5.00 -2.69
C GLU A 663 -54.90 -5.61 -4.00
N ASP A 664 -55.46 -6.80 -3.91
CA ASP A 664 -56.01 -7.47 -5.08
C ASP A 664 -57.25 -6.72 -5.64
N CYS A 665 -57.24 -6.49 -6.94
CA CYS A 665 -58.26 -5.71 -7.65
C CYS A 665 -58.62 -6.34 -9.02
N GLU A 666 -59.63 -5.80 -9.68
CA GLU A 666 -59.96 -6.16 -11.05
C GLU A 666 -59.28 -5.23 -12.05
N LEU A 667 -58.62 -5.83 -13.03
CA LEU A 667 -57.93 -5.12 -14.11
C LEU A 667 -58.58 -5.45 -15.46
N ALA A 668 -58.79 -4.43 -16.28
CA ALA A 668 -59.21 -4.54 -17.67
C ALA A 668 -57.96 -4.49 -18.58
N VAL A 669 -57.76 -5.50 -19.36
CA VAL A 669 -56.63 -5.66 -20.29
C VAL A 669 -57.13 -5.58 -21.72
N TYR A 670 -56.52 -4.73 -22.52
CA TYR A 670 -56.85 -4.50 -23.91
C TYR A 670 -55.72 -4.95 -24.83
N SER A 671 -56.13 -5.53 -25.97
CA SER A 671 -55.22 -5.81 -27.07
C SER A 671 -55.44 -4.84 -28.22
N ASN A 672 -54.47 -4.74 -29.14
CA ASN A 672 -54.59 -3.98 -30.39
C ASN A 672 -55.59 -4.60 -31.42
N GLU A 673 -56.06 -5.88 -31.25
CA GLU A 673 -57.39 -6.31 -31.72
C GLU A 673 -58.39 -5.77 -30.68
N PRO A 674 -59.42 -5.01 -31.01
CA PRO A 674 -60.23 -4.34 -29.99
C PRO A 674 -61.00 -5.35 -29.09
N ARG A 675 -60.24 -6.12 -28.30
CA ARG A 675 -60.71 -7.07 -27.30
C ARG A 675 -60.33 -6.56 -25.90
N CYS A 676 -61.29 -6.76 -25.01
CA CYS A 676 -61.11 -6.52 -23.60
C CYS A 676 -61.31 -7.82 -22.80
N LEU A 677 -60.53 -7.95 -21.73
CA LEU A 677 -60.63 -9.01 -20.75
C LEU A 677 -60.48 -8.36 -19.36
N ILE A 678 -61.49 -8.59 -18.50
CA ILE A 678 -61.43 -8.15 -17.09
C ILE A 678 -61.19 -9.37 -16.21
N PHE A 679 -60.17 -9.33 -15.40
CA PHE A 679 -59.81 -10.41 -14.49
C PHE A 679 -59.42 -9.87 -13.11
N HIS A 680 -59.60 -10.70 -12.10
CA HIS A 680 -59.19 -10.38 -10.72
C HIS A 680 -57.74 -10.81 -10.49
N THR A 681 -56.90 -9.90 -9.92
CA THR A 681 -55.46 -10.12 -9.74
C THR A 681 -55.12 -11.27 -8.80
N ALA A 682 -56.05 -11.71 -7.93
CA ALA A 682 -55.87 -12.90 -7.10
C ALA A 682 -55.69 -14.21 -7.92
N LEU A 683 -55.99 -14.21 -9.22
CA LEU A 683 -55.66 -15.32 -10.12
C LEU A 683 -54.19 -15.43 -10.47
N LEU A 684 -53.40 -14.40 -10.15
CA LEU A 684 -51.94 -14.34 -10.36
C LEU A 684 -51.20 -14.71 -9.08
N ALA A 685 -50.61 -15.90 -9.03
CA ALA A 685 -49.79 -16.29 -7.90
C ALA A 685 -48.51 -15.42 -7.83
N PRO A 686 -48.18 -14.81 -6.67
CA PRO A 686 -46.99 -14.02 -6.51
C PRO A 686 -45.71 -14.87 -6.66
N LYS A 687 -44.64 -14.29 -7.22
CA LYS A 687 -43.34 -14.91 -7.44
C LYS A 687 -42.25 -14.10 -6.72
N THR A 688 -41.26 -14.81 -6.21
CA THR A 688 -40.08 -14.22 -5.59
C THR A 688 -38.92 -14.01 -6.59
N THR A 689 -39.00 -14.66 -7.77
CA THR A 689 -37.99 -14.53 -8.83
C THR A 689 -38.34 -13.36 -9.74
N ARG A 690 -37.51 -12.35 -9.79
CA ARG A 690 -37.70 -11.10 -10.55
C ARG A 690 -37.91 -11.34 -12.06
N SER A 691 -37.09 -12.22 -12.68
CA SER A 691 -37.11 -12.52 -14.11
C SER A 691 -38.18 -13.57 -14.51
N ALA A 692 -39.14 -13.83 -13.66
CA ALA A 692 -40.22 -14.77 -13.99
C ALA A 692 -41.04 -14.29 -15.21
N GLN A 693 -41.28 -15.19 -16.16
CA GLN A 693 -42.02 -14.88 -17.42
C GLN A 693 -43.54 -14.63 -17.21
N GLY A 694 -44.00 -14.90 -16.00
CA GLY A 694 -45.44 -14.79 -15.70
C GLY A 694 -46.29 -15.91 -16.27
N VAL A 695 -47.58 -15.74 -16.13
CA VAL A 695 -48.64 -16.67 -16.64
C VAL A 695 -49.41 -15.98 -17.76
N ALA A 696 -49.93 -16.75 -18.71
CA ALA A 696 -50.79 -16.22 -19.74
C ALA A 696 -52.08 -15.74 -19.10
N VAL A 697 -52.46 -14.50 -19.35
CA VAL A 697 -53.75 -13.90 -18.94
C VAL A 697 -54.65 -13.76 -20.15
N MET A 698 -54.14 -13.17 -21.23
CA MET A 698 -54.87 -13.01 -22.46
C MET A 698 -54.25 -13.88 -23.57
N THR A 699 -55.07 -14.73 -24.21
CA THR A 699 -54.66 -15.52 -25.36
C THR A 699 -54.76 -14.67 -26.61
N LEU A 700 -53.62 -14.32 -27.19
CA LEU A 700 -53.51 -13.46 -28.36
C LEU A 700 -53.19 -14.29 -29.61
N LYS A 701 -53.73 -13.89 -30.78
CA LYS A 701 -53.37 -14.44 -32.08
C LYS A 701 -52.01 -13.84 -32.52
N PRO A 702 -51.22 -14.47 -33.42
CA PRO A 702 -49.84 -14.10 -33.73
C PRO A 702 -49.61 -12.65 -34.20
N LYS A 703 -50.63 -11.93 -34.62
CA LYS A 703 -50.53 -10.53 -35.11
C LYS A 703 -50.92 -9.48 -34.06
N TYR A 704 -51.37 -9.92 -32.89
CA TYR A 704 -51.90 -9.03 -31.88
C TYR A 704 -51.08 -9.07 -30.62
N HIS A 705 -51.06 -7.95 -29.95
CA HIS A 705 -50.31 -7.77 -28.69
C HIS A 705 -51.19 -7.06 -27.65
N LEU A 706 -50.79 -7.21 -26.39
CA LEU A 706 -51.38 -6.49 -25.29
C LEU A 706 -50.92 -5.03 -25.36
N GLU A 707 -51.86 -4.09 -25.30
CA GLU A 707 -51.58 -2.68 -25.51
C GLU A 707 -51.80 -1.83 -24.26
N THR A 708 -52.97 -2.00 -23.61
CA THR A 708 -53.37 -1.13 -22.49
C THR A 708 -53.90 -1.94 -21.32
N VAL A 709 -53.61 -1.47 -20.12
CA VAL A 709 -54.13 -2.04 -18.86
C VAL A 709 -54.68 -0.92 -17.99
N LEU A 710 -55.91 -1.02 -17.59
CA LEU A 710 -56.62 -0.06 -16.74
C LEU A 710 -57.22 -0.77 -15.52
N LEU A 711 -57.51 -0.01 -14.45
CA LEU A 711 -58.41 -0.52 -13.41
C LEU A 711 -59.77 -0.78 -14.01
N SER A 712 -60.49 -1.81 -13.55
CA SER A 712 -61.85 -2.11 -14.05
C SER A 712 -62.80 -0.92 -13.89
N GLU A 713 -62.51 -0.01 -12.96
CA GLU A 713 -63.27 1.21 -12.72
C GLU A 713 -62.96 2.35 -13.68
N GLU A 714 -61.75 2.36 -14.22
CA GLU A 714 -61.22 3.38 -15.15
C GLU A 714 -61.60 3.11 -16.61
N THR A 715 -62.13 1.92 -16.89
CA THR A 715 -62.52 1.57 -18.27
C THR A 715 -63.84 2.22 -18.70
N SER A 716 -63.89 2.64 -19.96
CA SER A 716 -65.11 3.16 -20.58
C SER A 716 -66.18 2.09 -20.81
N ILE A 717 -65.91 0.83 -20.44
CA ILE A 717 -66.85 -0.26 -20.61
C ILE A 717 -67.94 -0.19 -19.54
N THR A 718 -69.18 -0.08 -19.98
CA THR A 718 -70.40 -0.03 -19.13
C THR A 718 -70.84 -1.43 -18.70
N ASN A 719 -70.80 -2.40 -19.57
CA ASN A 719 -71.20 -3.79 -19.30
C ASN A 719 -70.02 -4.67 -18.94
N ARG A 720 -69.36 -4.39 -17.82
CA ARG A 720 -68.17 -5.10 -17.36
C ARG A 720 -68.38 -6.61 -17.20
N THR A 721 -69.57 -7.08 -16.89
CA THR A 721 -69.88 -8.49 -16.67
C THR A 721 -69.62 -9.35 -17.91
N ARG A 722 -69.79 -8.82 -19.11
CA ARG A 722 -69.50 -9.49 -20.38
C ARG A 722 -68.01 -9.78 -20.61
N TYR A 723 -67.16 -8.93 -20.11
CA TYR A 723 -65.68 -8.97 -20.30
C TYR A 723 -64.94 -9.60 -19.13
N ARG A 724 -65.63 -9.85 -18.01
CA ARG A 724 -65.10 -10.47 -16.80
C ARG A 724 -64.92 -11.97 -17.00
N VAL A 725 -63.76 -12.49 -16.67
CA VAL A 725 -63.39 -13.91 -16.69
C VAL A 725 -63.20 -14.47 -15.30
N ARG A 726 -63.55 -15.74 -15.09
CA ARG A 726 -63.41 -16.47 -13.84
C ARG A 726 -62.10 -17.24 -13.78
N ALA A 727 -61.43 -17.44 -14.89
CA ALA A 727 -60.19 -18.19 -15.01
C ALA A 727 -59.32 -17.62 -16.14
N ILE A 728 -58.03 -17.72 -15.99
CA ILE A 728 -57.02 -17.33 -16.98
C ILE A 728 -56.23 -18.57 -17.43
N PRO A 729 -55.74 -18.66 -18.70
CA PRO A 729 -55.87 -17.65 -19.76
C PRO A 729 -57.24 -17.66 -20.45
N ALA A 730 -57.64 -16.50 -21.00
CA ALA A 730 -58.84 -16.36 -21.80
C ALA A 730 -58.62 -15.47 -23.03
N ALA A 731 -59.40 -15.62 -24.09
CA ALA A 731 -59.20 -14.86 -25.34
C ALA A 731 -59.73 -13.41 -25.26
N GLY A 732 -60.48 -13.07 -24.22
CA GLY A 732 -61.16 -11.78 -24.14
C GLY A 732 -62.36 -11.69 -25.14
N ALA A 733 -63.21 -10.72 -24.94
CA ALA A 733 -64.34 -10.45 -25.85
C ALA A 733 -64.05 -9.21 -26.73
N LEU A 734 -64.55 -9.20 -27.96
CA LEU A 734 -64.51 -8.01 -28.81
C LEU A 734 -65.34 -6.90 -28.15
N VAL A 735 -64.73 -5.72 -28.04
CA VAL A 735 -65.40 -4.53 -27.51
C VAL A 735 -66.48 -4.12 -28.50
N LYS A 736 -67.71 -4.06 -28.03
CA LYS A 736 -68.86 -3.61 -28.82
C LYS A 736 -69.06 -2.11 -28.53
N GLU A 737 -69.47 -1.38 -29.57
CA GLU A 737 -69.85 0.03 -29.48
C GLU A 737 -70.91 0.29 -28.43
N GLU A 738 -71.86 -0.63 -28.30
CA GLU A 738 -72.98 -0.59 -27.32
C GLU A 738 -72.53 -0.70 -25.86
N ASP A 739 -71.38 -1.25 -25.62
CA ASP A 739 -70.79 -1.45 -24.30
C ASP A 739 -69.78 -0.35 -23.93
N SER A 740 -69.48 0.62 -24.81
CA SER A 740 -68.55 1.73 -24.63
C SER A 740 -69.34 3.03 -24.44
N GLU A 741 -69.04 3.79 -23.40
CA GLU A 741 -69.48 5.17 -23.31
C GLU A 741 -68.77 6.01 -24.37
N ASP A 742 -69.47 6.53 -25.36
CA ASP A 742 -69.00 7.59 -26.24
C ASP A 742 -68.71 8.84 -25.35
N GLN A 743 -67.47 9.05 -24.98
CA GLN A 743 -67.07 10.37 -24.51
C GLN A 743 -67.14 11.32 -25.71
N GLN A 744 -68.27 11.97 -25.88
CA GLN A 744 -68.34 13.19 -26.64
C GLN A 744 -67.27 14.13 -26.11
N ILE A 745 -66.13 14.25 -26.82
CA ILE A 745 -65.17 15.30 -26.63
C ILE A 745 -65.89 16.60 -26.90
N SER A 746 -66.38 17.24 -25.86
CA SER A 746 -66.78 18.63 -25.90
C SER A 746 -65.59 19.49 -26.36
N LEU A 747 -65.62 19.85 -27.63
CA LEU A 747 -64.85 20.94 -28.18
C LEU A 747 -65.43 22.23 -27.59
N LEU A 748 -64.81 22.73 -26.52
CA LEU A 748 -64.82 24.15 -26.13
C LEU A 748 -63.45 24.53 -25.54
#